data_1d705f9dc01a8be548109449f237d7c1
#
_entry.id   1d705f9dc01a8be548109449f237d7c1
#
_cell.length_a   1.000
_cell.length_b   1.000
_cell.length_c   1.000
_cell.angle_alpha   90.00
_cell.angle_beta   90.00
_cell.angle_gamma   90.00
#
_symmetry.space_group_name_H-M   'P 1'
#
loop_
_entity.id
_entity.type
_entity.pdbx_description
1 polymer ?
#
loop_
_entity_poly.entity_id
_entity_poly.type
_entity_poly.pdbx_seq_one_letter_code
_entity_poly.pdbx_strand_id
1 'polypeptide(L)'
;MSSDPLAQALAVCARLNGQDLGVEGLLAGVPLPADGLLTPGLAVSALEEHGFRAHLTKRKLSALPEGVLPAILFLRNREACVLLQGGPESFRVIWPTRSDEPIELPRDELMKAYAGHALLVRSDAAQSGGTLDTVKAPRHWYWSVAARYWPEYFQVMLASVLVNLLGLAVPIFTMNVYDRVFPTAAITTLWSLVAAVGVALIFDAILKWIRAAVVDNVGRNVDQAVSASIFRHLSDLELQQTMQPAGALINTLKDYEQVRDFFSSQTLATLTDLCFSVLFIAVIAYLGSPLAYPPAIALAVVLVLGAFIMLPLRGATNASRQSTGIKNAVAVEALTELETLKSIAGQGRMQSRWEKHVAESARVNERSKKLATFSTTVTGLAQQASSIGIVIIGVYLALEGSLTMGAVIAAMILSGRALAPTASLAALFVRASFAFSTLRSLNALMASPSQKPTANTVLNARIEQGAYAFKDVSLEYPGASVPALKEVSFETVGLESIGLIGPVGAGKTSLVRLMGGLYRPTDGLATLDGLNIAQLGPATLRRDVQLVTQNAVLFSGTLAENIAFGMPQATVEDVLRVARLTGVDGLAAKNPMGFAMPVAERGANLSGGQRQMVALARALLPKPRVLILDEPTSSMDTATEQFFVERLKRILRQRPMTLVVSTHRTSLLALVERVIILEDGKIRMDGPRDQVLASVKAPKA
;
A
#
# COMPACT_ATOMS: atom_id res chain seq x y z
N MET A 1 9.92 -15.81 24.67
CA MET A 1 10.99 -15.60 23.67
C MET A 1 10.42 -15.93 22.31
N SER A 2 10.56 -15.09 21.30
CA SER A 2 10.11 -15.37 19.92
C SER A 2 10.89 -16.57 19.39
N SER A 3 10.18 -17.55 18.84
CA SER A 3 10.79 -18.78 18.29
C SER A 3 11.45 -18.59 16.93
N ASP A 4 11.45 -17.37 16.38
CA ASP A 4 12.05 -17.05 15.08
C ASP A 4 13.56 -16.79 15.19
N PRO A 5 14.42 -17.71 14.72
CA PRO A 5 15.86 -17.57 14.82
C PRO A 5 16.42 -16.37 14.05
N LEU A 6 15.77 -16.01 12.91
CA LEU A 6 16.20 -14.88 12.09
C LEU A 6 15.89 -13.55 12.80
N ALA A 7 14.72 -13.44 13.41
CA ALA A 7 14.34 -12.25 14.15
C ALA A 7 15.26 -12.03 15.38
N GLN A 8 15.67 -13.10 16.06
CA GLN A 8 16.64 -13.02 17.15
C GLN A 8 18.03 -12.58 16.65
N ALA A 9 18.50 -13.13 15.52
CA ALA A 9 19.77 -12.73 14.93
C ALA A 9 19.75 -11.25 14.47
N LEU A 10 18.61 -10.77 13.96
CA LEU A 10 18.41 -9.36 13.62
C LEU A 10 18.54 -8.44 14.85
N ALA A 11 17.89 -8.81 15.96
CA ALA A 11 17.95 -8.02 17.21
C ALA A 11 19.38 -7.95 17.76
N VAL A 12 20.10 -9.07 17.73
CA VAL A 12 21.52 -9.10 18.13
C VAL A 12 22.36 -8.22 17.20
N CYS A 13 22.15 -8.31 15.90
CA CYS A 13 22.89 -7.51 14.92
C CYS A 13 22.60 -6.01 15.06
N ALA A 14 21.34 -5.61 15.31
CA ALA A 14 20.96 -4.22 15.57
C ALA A 14 21.63 -3.68 16.84
N ARG A 15 21.64 -4.47 17.92
CA ARG A 15 22.32 -4.12 19.19
C ARG A 15 23.83 -3.94 19.01
N LEU A 16 24.49 -4.79 18.23
CA LEU A 16 25.92 -4.68 17.91
C LEU A 16 26.23 -3.43 17.07
N ASN A 17 25.27 -2.93 16.31
CA ASN A 17 25.37 -1.68 15.54
C ASN A 17 24.87 -0.46 16.34
N GLY A 18 24.67 -0.55 17.66
CA GLY A 18 24.37 0.57 18.54
C GLY A 18 22.89 0.89 18.73
N GLN A 19 21.97 0.03 18.26
CA GLN A 19 20.53 0.20 18.46
C GLN A 19 19.93 -1.02 19.16
N ASP A 20 19.48 -0.86 20.40
CA ASP A 20 18.81 -1.93 21.16
C ASP A 20 17.29 -1.91 20.91
N LEU A 21 16.87 -2.44 19.78
CA LEU A 21 15.47 -2.43 19.36
C LEU A 21 14.65 -3.62 19.88
N GLY A 22 15.29 -4.69 20.30
CA GLY A 22 14.61 -5.95 20.60
C GLY A 22 13.89 -6.56 19.37
N VAL A 23 13.49 -7.82 19.47
CA VAL A 23 12.78 -8.53 18.38
C VAL A 23 11.42 -7.87 18.07
N GLU A 24 10.71 -7.48 19.11
CA GLU A 24 9.36 -6.89 19.00
C GLU A 24 9.40 -5.52 18.29
N GLY A 25 10.41 -4.71 18.60
CA GLY A 25 10.60 -3.40 17.96
C GLY A 25 10.94 -3.52 16.47
N LEU A 26 11.81 -4.48 16.13
CA LEU A 26 12.21 -4.73 14.74
C LEU A 26 11.09 -5.30 13.86
N LEU A 27 10.19 -6.07 14.44
CA LEU A 27 9.07 -6.69 13.71
C LEU A 27 7.80 -5.82 13.70
N ALA A 28 7.77 -4.73 14.45
CA ALA A 28 6.61 -3.84 14.50
C ALA A 28 6.33 -3.22 13.13
N GLY A 29 5.15 -3.51 12.58
CA GLY A 29 4.74 -3.03 11.25
C GLY A 29 5.25 -3.87 10.07
N VAL A 30 6.03 -4.93 10.29
CA VAL A 30 6.47 -5.85 9.24
C VAL A 30 5.34 -6.84 8.92
N PRO A 31 4.92 -6.98 7.65
CA PRO A 31 3.87 -7.92 7.26
C PRO A 31 4.41 -9.36 7.30
N LEU A 32 4.30 -10.03 8.46
CA LEU A 32 4.74 -11.41 8.60
C LEU A 32 3.80 -12.36 7.84
N PRO A 33 4.34 -13.45 7.23
CA PRO A 33 3.55 -14.52 6.65
C PRO A 33 2.67 -15.23 7.69
N ALA A 34 1.73 -16.06 7.23
CA ALA A 34 0.79 -16.78 8.09
C ALA A 34 1.46 -17.74 9.10
N ASP A 35 2.68 -18.21 8.81
CA ASP A 35 3.50 -19.03 9.72
C ASP A 35 4.21 -18.19 10.81
N GLY A 36 4.11 -16.87 10.76
CA GLY A 36 4.70 -15.93 11.71
C GLY A 36 6.23 -15.82 11.62
N LEU A 37 6.87 -16.48 10.65
CA LEU A 37 8.33 -16.49 10.49
C LEU A 37 8.80 -15.40 9.54
N LEU A 38 9.91 -14.76 9.90
CA LEU A 38 10.52 -13.71 9.10
C LEU A 38 11.23 -14.29 7.86
N THR A 39 10.88 -13.80 6.69
CA THR A 39 11.60 -14.15 5.46
C THR A 39 12.84 -13.25 5.26
N PRO A 40 13.88 -13.73 4.53
CA PRO A 40 15.07 -12.90 4.27
C PRO A 40 14.78 -11.56 3.62
N GLY A 41 13.77 -11.48 2.75
CA GLY A 41 13.34 -10.23 2.12
C GLY A 41 12.70 -9.26 3.12
N LEU A 42 11.84 -9.76 4.01
CA LEU A 42 11.22 -8.97 5.07
C LEU A 42 12.25 -8.55 6.13
N ALA A 43 13.29 -9.37 6.36
CA ALA A 43 14.40 -9.02 7.24
C ALA A 43 15.18 -7.78 6.74
N VAL A 44 15.40 -7.68 5.42
CA VAL A 44 15.98 -6.49 4.79
C VAL A 44 15.08 -5.28 5.04
N SER A 45 13.78 -5.39 4.74
CA SER A 45 12.83 -4.29 4.93
C SER A 45 12.72 -3.85 6.38
N ALA A 46 12.70 -4.81 7.33
CA ALA A 46 12.67 -4.54 8.76
C ALA A 46 13.87 -3.72 9.23
N LEU A 47 15.07 -4.05 8.76
CA LEU A 47 16.29 -3.30 9.07
C LEU A 47 16.31 -1.92 8.42
N GLU A 48 15.91 -1.82 7.16
CA GLU A 48 15.86 -0.55 6.44
C GLU A 48 14.87 0.44 7.06
N GLU A 49 13.75 -0.06 7.60
CA GLU A 49 12.78 0.76 8.33
C GLU A 49 13.34 1.37 9.62
N HIS A 50 14.37 0.75 10.19
CA HIS A 50 15.03 1.23 11.42
C HIS A 50 16.38 1.96 11.15
N GLY A 51 16.63 2.38 9.90
CA GLY A 51 17.80 3.17 9.53
C GLY A 51 19.09 2.36 9.37
N PHE A 52 18.97 1.06 9.11
CA PHE A 52 20.08 0.23 8.70
C PHE A 52 20.07 0.06 7.18
N ARG A 53 21.24 -0.04 6.58
CA ARG A 53 21.38 -0.56 5.20
C ARG A 53 21.60 -2.06 5.28
N ALA A 54 20.68 -2.81 4.70
CA ALA A 54 20.74 -4.25 4.68
C ALA A 54 20.81 -4.79 3.24
N HIS A 55 21.73 -5.70 2.97
CA HIS A 55 21.87 -6.29 1.64
C HIS A 55 22.04 -7.81 1.72
N LEU A 56 21.09 -8.53 1.09
CA LEU A 56 21.15 -9.98 0.98
C LEU A 56 22.12 -10.37 -0.14
N THR A 57 23.15 -11.16 0.17
CA THR A 57 24.14 -11.58 -0.79
C THR A 57 24.33 -13.10 -0.78
N LYS A 58 24.60 -13.66 -1.96
CA LYS A 58 24.99 -15.08 -2.11
C LYS A 58 26.50 -15.15 -2.27
N ARG A 59 27.22 -15.50 -1.20
CA ARG A 59 28.69 -15.59 -1.20
C ARG A 59 29.16 -16.76 -0.34
N LYS A 60 30.34 -17.30 -0.72
CA LYS A 60 31.04 -18.27 0.13
C LYS A 60 31.52 -17.58 1.40
N LEU A 61 31.53 -18.28 2.53
CA LEU A 61 31.93 -17.72 3.83
C LEU A 61 33.35 -17.15 3.82
N SER A 62 34.26 -17.77 3.08
CA SER A 62 35.66 -17.32 2.89
C SER A 62 35.81 -16.06 2.03
N ALA A 63 34.76 -15.62 1.34
CA ALA A 63 34.77 -14.46 0.46
C ALA A 63 34.04 -13.25 1.08
N LEU A 64 33.66 -13.30 2.35
CA LEU A 64 33.09 -12.18 3.11
C LEU A 64 34.24 -11.30 3.62
N PRO A 65 34.30 -10.00 3.24
CA PRO A 65 35.33 -9.10 3.72
C PRO A 65 35.15 -8.80 5.22
N GLU A 66 36.23 -8.71 5.98
CA GLU A 66 36.16 -8.37 7.42
C GLU A 66 35.51 -7.00 7.68
N GLY A 67 35.64 -6.04 6.78
CA GLY A 67 35.05 -4.71 6.90
C GLY A 67 33.52 -4.64 6.79
N VAL A 68 32.83 -5.74 6.52
CA VAL A 68 31.35 -5.81 6.45
C VAL A 68 30.71 -6.57 7.63
N LEU A 69 31.53 -6.93 8.63
CA LEU A 69 31.05 -7.56 9.87
C LEU A 69 30.59 -6.48 10.87
N PRO A 70 29.56 -6.78 11.70
CA PRO A 70 28.84 -8.05 11.85
C PRO A 70 27.87 -8.34 10.70
N ALA A 71 27.75 -9.63 10.31
CA ALA A 71 26.85 -10.10 9.26
C ALA A 71 26.02 -11.28 9.73
N ILE A 72 24.75 -11.34 9.29
CA ILE A 72 23.84 -12.45 9.62
C ILE A 72 24.02 -13.55 8.57
N LEU A 73 24.32 -14.76 9.02
CA LEU A 73 24.47 -15.93 8.19
C LEU A 73 23.21 -16.79 8.27
N PHE A 74 22.70 -17.20 7.11
CA PHE A 74 21.59 -18.17 7.04
C PHE A 74 22.13 -19.60 7.07
N LEU A 75 21.55 -20.43 7.92
CA LEU A 75 21.96 -21.81 8.10
C LEU A 75 20.97 -22.79 7.43
N ARG A 76 21.43 -24.00 7.08
CA ARG A 76 20.63 -25.00 6.33
C ARG A 76 19.41 -25.52 7.10
N ASN A 77 19.44 -25.46 8.43
CA ASN A 77 18.37 -25.89 9.33
C ASN A 77 17.31 -24.80 9.61
N ARG A 78 17.23 -23.75 8.78
CA ARG A 78 16.40 -22.55 8.96
C ARG A 78 16.75 -21.73 10.21
N GLU A 79 17.94 -21.90 10.77
CA GLU A 79 18.46 -21.05 11.80
C GLU A 79 19.29 -19.90 11.22
N ALA A 80 19.63 -18.93 12.05
CA ALA A 80 20.50 -17.83 11.71
C ALA A 80 21.49 -17.55 12.84
N CYS A 81 22.70 -17.14 12.50
CA CYS A 81 23.71 -16.67 13.45
C CYS A 81 24.36 -15.39 12.98
N VAL A 82 24.92 -14.62 13.90
CA VAL A 82 25.62 -13.36 13.62
C VAL A 82 27.12 -13.62 13.64
N LEU A 83 27.79 -13.44 12.50
CA LEU A 83 29.23 -13.54 12.36
C LEU A 83 29.88 -12.25 12.84
N LEU A 84 30.75 -12.32 13.86
CA LEU A 84 31.48 -11.18 14.42
C LEU A 84 32.88 -11.05 13.85
N GLN A 85 33.57 -12.16 13.70
CA GLN A 85 34.96 -12.17 13.26
C GLN A 85 35.28 -13.46 12.50
N GLY A 86 36.04 -13.37 11.41
CA GLY A 86 36.54 -14.50 10.65
C GLY A 86 38.02 -14.76 10.99
N GLY A 87 38.37 -16.02 11.26
CA GLY A 87 39.75 -16.46 11.42
C GLY A 87 40.11 -17.58 10.46
N PRO A 88 41.40 -17.89 10.33
CA PRO A 88 41.85 -18.99 9.47
C PRO A 88 41.39 -20.37 9.94
N GLU A 89 41.26 -20.60 11.25
CA GLU A 89 40.91 -21.89 11.86
C GLU A 89 39.53 -21.88 12.51
N SER A 90 39.04 -20.73 13.04
CA SER A 90 37.77 -20.61 13.73
C SER A 90 37.03 -19.33 13.35
N PHE A 91 35.71 -19.36 13.56
CA PHE A 91 34.83 -18.21 13.39
C PHE A 91 34.19 -17.84 14.75
N ARG A 92 34.20 -16.54 15.07
CA ARG A 92 33.51 -16.03 16.25
C ARG A 92 32.11 -15.61 15.87
N VAL A 93 31.09 -16.28 16.43
CA VAL A 93 29.69 -16.07 16.10
C VAL A 93 28.83 -15.93 17.34
N ILE A 94 27.73 -15.20 17.26
CA ILE A 94 26.62 -15.29 18.21
C ILE A 94 25.52 -16.12 17.57
N TRP A 95 25.11 -17.18 18.24
CA TRP A 95 24.05 -18.06 17.78
C TRP A 95 22.86 -17.94 18.76
N PRO A 96 21.89 -17.05 18.50
CA PRO A 96 20.90 -16.65 19.51
C PRO A 96 20.02 -17.80 20.01
N THR A 97 19.82 -18.84 19.20
CA THR A 97 19.09 -20.06 19.62
C THR A 97 19.87 -20.95 20.57
N ARG A 98 21.21 -20.78 20.68
CA ARG A 98 22.08 -21.56 21.54
C ARG A 98 22.66 -20.73 22.68
N SER A 99 23.15 -19.53 22.38
CA SER A 99 23.76 -18.62 23.38
C SER A 99 23.72 -17.18 22.89
N ASP A 100 23.41 -16.25 23.79
CA ASP A 100 23.51 -14.80 23.52
C ASP A 100 24.97 -14.29 23.65
N GLU A 101 25.87 -15.11 24.10
CA GLU A 101 27.30 -14.80 24.17
C GLU A 101 28.07 -15.28 22.93
N PRO A 102 29.15 -14.59 22.53
CA PRO A 102 29.98 -15.00 21.42
C PRO A 102 30.63 -16.37 21.68
N ILE A 103 30.44 -17.30 20.71
CA ILE A 103 31.07 -18.62 20.75
C ILE A 103 32.07 -18.76 19.58
N GLU A 104 33.16 -19.47 19.84
CA GLU A 104 34.11 -19.84 18.79
C GLU A 104 33.72 -21.19 18.19
N LEU A 105 33.50 -21.22 16.85
CA LEU A 105 33.16 -22.43 16.11
C LEU A 105 34.30 -22.79 15.15
N PRO A 106 34.67 -24.08 15.05
CA PRO A 106 35.60 -24.58 14.06
C PRO A 106 35.09 -24.24 12.65
N ARG A 107 36.02 -23.86 11.77
CA ARG A 107 35.70 -23.45 10.41
C ARG A 107 34.85 -24.48 9.64
N ASP A 108 35.17 -25.77 9.80
CA ASP A 108 34.50 -26.87 9.07
C ASP A 108 33.05 -27.05 9.54
N GLU A 109 32.76 -26.81 10.80
CA GLU A 109 31.42 -26.92 11.35
C GLU A 109 30.50 -25.83 10.80
N LEU A 110 30.95 -24.57 10.82
CA LEU A 110 30.16 -23.45 10.30
C LEU A 110 30.00 -23.52 8.77
N MET A 111 31.04 -23.97 8.06
CA MET A 111 30.94 -24.17 6.60
C MET A 111 29.93 -25.24 6.19
N LYS A 112 29.79 -26.32 6.97
CA LYS A 112 28.78 -27.35 6.74
C LYS A 112 27.36 -26.84 7.02
N ALA A 113 27.20 -26.03 8.04
CA ALA A 113 25.90 -25.46 8.45
C ALA A 113 25.45 -24.30 7.53
N TYR A 114 26.36 -23.56 6.91
CA TYR A 114 26.07 -22.37 6.13
C TYR A 114 25.31 -22.68 4.84
N ALA A 115 24.19 -21.94 4.58
CA ALA A 115 23.34 -22.12 3.40
C ALA A 115 23.82 -21.36 2.15
N GLY A 116 24.92 -20.60 2.26
CA GLY A 116 25.47 -19.85 1.12
C GLY A 116 24.93 -18.43 0.98
N HIS A 117 24.06 -17.97 1.89
CA HIS A 117 23.47 -16.63 1.89
C HIS A 117 23.81 -15.90 3.17
N ALA A 118 24.17 -14.62 3.06
CA ALA A 118 24.44 -13.75 4.21
C ALA A 118 23.70 -12.41 4.03
N LEU A 119 23.24 -11.86 5.14
CA LEU A 119 22.68 -10.52 5.22
C LEU A 119 23.71 -9.59 5.82
N LEU A 120 24.19 -8.66 5.02
CA LEU A 120 25.14 -7.63 5.42
C LEU A 120 24.34 -6.45 5.98
N VAL A 121 24.68 -6.00 7.19
CA VAL A 121 23.96 -4.95 7.89
C VAL A 121 24.94 -3.83 8.28
N ARG A 122 24.58 -2.59 8.00
CA ARG A 122 25.35 -1.42 8.38
C ARG A 122 24.45 -0.34 8.93
N SER A 123 24.81 0.26 10.05
CA SER A 123 24.10 1.43 10.57
C SER A 123 24.45 2.67 9.75
N ASP A 124 23.44 3.44 9.32
CA ASP A 124 23.63 4.74 8.66
C ASP A 124 24.20 5.81 9.63
N ALA A 125 24.05 5.61 10.94
CA ALA A 125 24.55 6.52 11.98
C ALA A 125 26.10 6.53 12.10
N ALA A 126 26.78 5.50 11.61
CA ALA A 126 28.25 5.39 11.72
C ALA A 126 29.03 6.30 10.74
N GLN A 127 28.36 7.03 9.86
CA GLN A 127 28.99 7.92 8.85
C GLN A 127 28.74 9.42 9.07
N SER A 128 28.35 9.86 10.24
CA SER A 128 28.11 11.29 10.53
C SER A 128 29.36 12.19 10.52
N GLY A 129 30.48 11.73 9.98
CA GLY A 129 31.72 12.50 9.83
C GLY A 129 32.14 12.81 8.37
N GLY A 130 31.41 12.38 7.38
CA GLY A 130 31.67 12.67 5.97
C GLY A 130 30.42 13.26 5.31
N THR A 131 30.59 14.26 4.47
CA THR A 131 29.54 14.88 3.64
C THR A 131 28.56 13.82 3.14
N LEU A 132 27.33 13.85 3.67
CA LEU A 132 26.22 12.98 3.28
C LEU A 132 25.91 13.23 1.81
N ASP A 133 26.39 12.36 0.93
CA ASP A 133 25.66 12.11 -0.30
C ASP A 133 24.26 11.59 0.13
N THR A 134 23.33 12.51 0.15
CA THR A 134 21.92 12.21 0.36
C THR A 134 21.56 11.10 -0.61
N VAL A 135 21.33 9.88 -0.11
CA VAL A 135 20.65 8.85 -0.87
C VAL A 135 19.32 9.49 -1.25
N LYS A 136 19.26 9.96 -2.50
CA LYS A 136 18.04 10.54 -3.06
C LYS A 136 16.94 9.54 -2.82
N ALA A 137 16.00 9.87 -1.96
CA ALA A 137 14.73 9.15 -1.86
C ALA A 137 14.26 8.84 -3.29
N PRO A 138 13.77 7.64 -3.58
CA PRO A 138 13.44 7.25 -4.95
C PRO A 138 12.57 8.36 -5.54
N ARG A 139 13.04 8.97 -6.62
CA ARG A 139 12.55 10.22 -7.19
C ARG A 139 11.04 10.21 -7.46
N HIS A 140 10.44 9.01 -7.50
CA HIS A 140 9.00 8.80 -7.68
C HIS A 140 8.63 7.37 -7.30
N TRP A 141 7.67 7.22 -6.38
CA TRP A 141 7.22 5.93 -5.83
C TRP A 141 6.81 4.89 -6.89
N TYR A 142 6.18 5.31 -8.00
CA TYR A 142 5.77 4.45 -9.10
C TYR A 142 6.92 4.18 -10.09
N TRP A 143 7.57 5.25 -10.59
CA TRP A 143 8.58 5.13 -11.64
C TRP A 143 9.85 4.44 -11.19
N SER A 144 10.21 4.51 -9.91
CA SER A 144 11.37 3.79 -9.37
C SER A 144 11.18 2.27 -9.42
N VAL A 145 9.94 1.80 -9.21
CA VAL A 145 9.58 0.37 -9.33
C VAL A 145 9.49 -0.03 -10.80
N ALA A 146 8.79 0.73 -11.63
CA ALA A 146 8.64 0.42 -13.06
C ALA A 146 9.96 0.39 -13.81
N ALA A 147 10.89 1.31 -13.50
CA ALA A 147 12.22 1.36 -14.13
C ALA A 147 13.08 0.12 -13.84
N ARG A 148 12.83 -0.61 -12.75
CA ARG A 148 13.54 -1.86 -12.43
C ARG A 148 13.29 -2.94 -13.49
N TYR A 149 12.14 -2.89 -14.17
CA TYR A 149 11.72 -3.86 -15.18
C TYR A 149 11.96 -3.37 -16.61
N TRP A 150 12.90 -2.39 -16.80
CA TRP A 150 13.25 -1.89 -18.13
C TRP A 150 13.74 -2.98 -19.10
N PRO A 151 14.55 -4.00 -18.66
CA PRO A 151 15.00 -5.06 -19.58
C PRO A 151 13.83 -5.87 -20.16
N GLU A 152 12.80 -6.14 -19.37
CA GLU A 152 11.61 -6.89 -19.78
C GLU A 152 10.75 -6.06 -20.77
N TYR A 153 10.61 -4.74 -20.51
CA TYR A 153 9.96 -3.84 -21.48
C TYR A 153 10.70 -3.77 -22.80
N PHE A 154 12.03 -3.81 -22.78
CA PHE A 154 12.82 -3.88 -23.99
C PHE A 154 12.59 -5.20 -24.75
N GLN A 155 12.48 -6.34 -24.08
CA GLN A 155 12.14 -7.62 -24.70
C GLN A 155 10.75 -7.57 -25.38
N VAL A 156 9.75 -6.94 -24.74
CA VAL A 156 8.42 -6.73 -25.31
C VAL A 156 8.49 -5.87 -26.57
N MET A 157 9.30 -4.83 -26.57
CA MET A 157 9.51 -3.96 -27.74
C MET A 157 10.17 -4.73 -28.88
N LEU A 158 11.21 -5.52 -28.58
CA LEU A 158 11.88 -6.36 -29.59
C LEU A 158 10.95 -7.40 -30.19
N ALA A 159 10.15 -8.09 -29.35
CA ALA A 159 9.13 -9.04 -29.83
C ALA A 159 8.10 -8.35 -30.72
N SER A 160 7.67 -7.11 -30.38
CA SER A 160 6.74 -6.32 -31.21
C SER A 160 7.34 -5.95 -32.57
N VAL A 161 8.63 -5.61 -32.61
CA VAL A 161 9.35 -5.36 -33.88
C VAL A 161 9.33 -6.62 -34.77
N LEU A 162 9.67 -7.77 -34.20
CA LEU A 162 9.68 -9.05 -34.94
C LEU A 162 8.28 -9.45 -35.43
N VAL A 163 7.26 -9.30 -34.61
CA VAL A 163 5.85 -9.55 -34.98
C VAL A 163 5.42 -8.67 -36.16
N ASN A 164 5.77 -7.38 -36.14
CA ASN A 164 5.44 -6.46 -37.24
C ASN A 164 6.22 -6.78 -38.53
N LEU A 165 7.49 -7.20 -38.44
CA LEU A 165 8.26 -7.66 -39.60
C LEU A 165 7.69 -8.94 -40.18
N LEU A 166 7.34 -9.95 -39.35
CA LEU A 166 6.67 -11.16 -39.81
C LEU A 166 5.31 -10.88 -40.44
N GLY A 167 4.69 -9.78 -40.02
CA GLY A 167 3.47 -9.26 -40.62
C GLY A 167 3.55 -8.96 -42.11
N LEU A 168 4.74 -8.73 -42.65
CA LEU A 168 4.95 -8.55 -44.08
C LEU A 168 4.86 -9.87 -44.88
N ALA A 169 4.94 -11.01 -44.25
CA ALA A 169 4.98 -12.32 -44.92
C ALA A 169 3.71 -12.58 -45.79
N VAL A 170 2.53 -12.27 -45.24
CA VAL A 170 1.26 -12.50 -45.95
C VAL A 170 1.10 -11.59 -47.16
N PRO A 171 1.32 -10.26 -47.10
CA PRO A 171 1.30 -9.39 -48.28
C PRO A 171 2.31 -9.81 -49.36
N ILE A 172 3.54 -10.16 -48.96
CA ILE A 172 4.58 -10.60 -49.93
C ILE A 172 4.21 -11.94 -50.57
N PHE A 173 3.66 -12.87 -49.79
CA PHE A 173 3.10 -14.12 -50.32
C PHE A 173 2.03 -13.85 -51.38
N THR A 174 1.03 -13.04 -51.06
CA THR A 174 -0.08 -12.73 -51.94
C THR A 174 0.42 -12.09 -53.25
N MET A 175 1.35 -11.14 -53.13
CA MET A 175 1.99 -10.51 -54.28
C MET A 175 2.64 -11.56 -55.22
N ASN A 176 3.46 -12.43 -54.67
CA ASN A 176 4.16 -13.45 -55.46
C ASN A 176 3.20 -14.47 -56.07
N VAL A 177 2.11 -14.81 -55.38
CA VAL A 177 1.09 -15.73 -55.94
C VAL A 177 0.42 -15.13 -57.18
N TYR A 178 -0.01 -13.85 -57.14
CA TYR A 178 -0.70 -13.20 -58.27
C TYR A 178 0.25 -12.83 -59.40
N ASP A 179 1.51 -12.47 -59.11
CA ASP A 179 2.46 -12.01 -60.13
C ASP A 179 3.27 -13.14 -60.78
N ARG A 180 3.48 -14.24 -60.05
CA ARG A 180 4.33 -15.33 -60.58
C ARG A 180 3.59 -16.66 -60.68
N VAL A 181 2.94 -17.09 -59.62
CA VAL A 181 2.33 -18.43 -59.58
C VAL A 181 1.13 -18.51 -60.51
N PHE A 182 0.22 -17.53 -60.48
CA PHE A 182 -1.01 -17.53 -61.28
C PHE A 182 -0.73 -17.46 -62.79
N PRO A 183 0.14 -16.57 -63.30
CA PRO A 183 0.40 -16.49 -64.74
C PRO A 183 1.17 -17.69 -65.31
N THR A 184 2.00 -18.35 -64.51
CA THR A 184 2.87 -19.46 -64.98
C THR A 184 2.38 -20.83 -64.54
N ALA A 185 1.26 -20.93 -63.82
CA ALA A 185 0.72 -22.15 -63.23
C ALA A 185 1.77 -22.94 -62.38
N ALA A 186 2.71 -22.23 -61.72
CA ALA A 186 3.83 -22.85 -61.00
C ALA A 186 3.39 -23.37 -59.61
N ILE A 187 2.73 -24.55 -59.58
CA ILE A 187 2.15 -25.15 -58.38
C ILE A 187 3.24 -25.51 -57.35
N THR A 188 4.42 -25.92 -57.79
CA THR A 188 5.57 -26.21 -56.90
C THR A 188 6.02 -24.99 -56.13
N THR A 189 6.07 -23.84 -56.79
CA THR A 189 6.40 -22.54 -56.14
C THR A 189 5.31 -22.11 -55.15
N LEU A 190 4.02 -22.39 -55.45
CA LEU A 190 2.92 -22.11 -54.53
C LEU A 190 3.13 -22.85 -53.20
N TRP A 191 3.41 -24.16 -53.21
CA TRP A 191 3.59 -24.93 -51.98
C TRP A 191 4.83 -24.53 -51.19
N SER A 192 5.94 -24.14 -51.87
CA SER A 192 7.10 -23.61 -51.18
C SER A 192 6.83 -22.25 -50.48
N LEU A 193 6.05 -21.36 -51.13
CA LEU A 193 5.62 -20.11 -50.52
C LEU A 193 4.62 -20.33 -49.36
N VAL A 194 3.68 -21.29 -49.50
CA VAL A 194 2.76 -21.69 -48.42
C VAL A 194 3.54 -22.20 -47.20
N ALA A 195 4.54 -23.06 -47.40
CA ALA A 195 5.36 -23.55 -46.30
C ALA A 195 6.12 -22.42 -45.61
N ALA A 196 6.72 -21.49 -46.37
CA ALA A 196 7.42 -20.33 -45.82
C ALA A 196 6.50 -19.39 -44.99
N VAL A 197 5.33 -19.09 -45.53
CA VAL A 197 4.34 -18.25 -44.78
C VAL A 197 3.78 -19.00 -43.59
N GLY A 198 3.54 -20.34 -43.72
CA GLY A 198 3.10 -21.15 -42.60
C GLY A 198 4.08 -21.12 -41.41
N VAL A 199 5.37 -21.22 -41.69
CA VAL A 199 6.42 -21.07 -40.68
C VAL A 199 6.38 -19.65 -40.08
N ALA A 200 6.29 -18.61 -40.91
CA ALA A 200 6.23 -17.22 -40.43
C ALA A 200 5.01 -16.98 -39.51
N LEU A 201 3.83 -17.52 -39.85
CA LEU A 201 2.62 -17.41 -39.04
C LEU A 201 2.74 -18.15 -37.68
N ILE A 202 3.41 -19.31 -37.66
CA ILE A 202 3.66 -20.05 -36.43
C ILE A 202 4.58 -19.20 -35.52
N PHE A 203 5.69 -18.65 -36.06
CA PHE A 203 6.56 -17.79 -35.31
C PHE A 203 5.86 -16.50 -34.83
N ASP A 204 5.02 -15.88 -35.66
CA ASP A 204 4.18 -14.73 -35.28
C ASP A 204 3.28 -15.05 -34.09
N ALA A 205 2.61 -16.20 -34.13
CA ALA A 205 1.74 -16.65 -33.03
C ALA A 205 2.53 -16.90 -31.73
N ILE A 206 3.67 -17.58 -31.83
CA ILE A 206 4.56 -17.84 -30.69
C ILE A 206 5.07 -16.54 -30.07
N LEU A 207 5.55 -15.60 -30.89
CA LEU A 207 6.06 -14.31 -30.42
C LEU A 207 4.96 -13.47 -29.76
N LYS A 208 3.75 -13.46 -30.30
CA LYS A 208 2.59 -12.79 -29.69
C LYS A 208 2.26 -13.39 -28.32
N TRP A 209 2.30 -14.71 -28.20
CA TRP A 209 2.06 -15.41 -26.95
C TRP A 209 3.14 -15.11 -25.90
N ILE A 210 4.44 -15.19 -26.30
CA ILE A 210 5.56 -14.84 -25.41
C ILE A 210 5.46 -13.36 -24.99
N ARG A 211 5.17 -12.46 -25.92
CA ARG A 211 4.99 -11.03 -25.63
C ARG A 211 3.90 -10.81 -24.57
N ALA A 212 2.75 -11.46 -24.73
CA ALA A 212 1.65 -11.36 -23.76
C ALA A 212 2.09 -11.90 -22.39
N ALA A 213 2.74 -13.07 -22.33
CA ALA A 213 3.20 -13.67 -21.08
C ALA A 213 4.23 -12.79 -20.33
N VAL A 214 5.16 -12.17 -21.05
CA VAL A 214 6.15 -11.23 -20.45
C VAL A 214 5.45 -10.00 -19.89
N VAL A 215 4.53 -9.39 -20.66
CA VAL A 215 3.75 -8.21 -20.21
C VAL A 215 2.96 -8.53 -18.95
N ASP A 216 2.27 -9.67 -18.91
CA ASP A 216 1.47 -10.08 -17.75
C ASP A 216 2.34 -10.35 -16.51
N ASN A 217 3.52 -10.96 -16.71
CA ASN A 217 4.45 -11.21 -15.60
C ASN A 217 5.02 -9.92 -15.01
N VAL A 218 5.46 -8.99 -15.87
CA VAL A 218 5.93 -7.66 -15.43
C VAL A 218 4.81 -6.91 -14.74
N GLY A 219 3.60 -6.91 -15.32
CA GLY A 219 2.43 -6.27 -14.74
C GLY A 219 2.14 -6.76 -13.33
N ARG A 220 2.17 -8.07 -13.11
CA ARG A 220 1.95 -8.68 -11.79
C ARG A 220 3.02 -8.28 -10.77
N ASN A 221 4.30 -8.29 -11.16
CA ASN A 221 5.39 -7.97 -10.25
C ASN A 221 5.38 -6.47 -9.85
N VAL A 222 5.12 -5.57 -10.82
CA VAL A 222 4.95 -4.14 -10.55
C VAL A 222 3.73 -3.91 -9.67
N ASP A 223 2.60 -4.59 -9.94
CA ASP A 223 1.38 -4.50 -9.16
C ASP A 223 1.58 -4.85 -7.69
N GLN A 224 2.21 -5.99 -7.42
CA GLN A 224 2.49 -6.42 -6.04
C GLN A 224 3.36 -5.41 -5.28
N ALA A 225 4.43 -4.92 -5.90
CA ALA A 225 5.35 -3.98 -5.26
C ALA A 225 4.69 -2.61 -5.01
N VAL A 226 3.97 -2.10 -6.00
CA VAL A 226 3.34 -0.77 -5.93
C VAL A 226 2.12 -0.79 -5.01
N SER A 227 1.25 -1.80 -5.12
CA SER A 227 0.08 -1.96 -4.24
C SER A 227 0.49 -2.08 -2.77
N ALA A 228 1.53 -2.87 -2.48
CA ALA A 228 2.10 -2.97 -1.14
C ALA A 228 2.64 -1.61 -0.63
N SER A 229 3.31 -0.84 -1.50
CA SER A 229 3.83 0.49 -1.16
C SER A 229 2.71 1.49 -0.86
N ILE A 230 1.64 1.51 -1.67
CA ILE A 230 0.48 2.38 -1.45
C ILE A 230 -0.22 2.01 -0.13
N PHE A 231 -0.46 0.71 0.11
CA PHE A 231 -1.14 0.25 1.32
C PHE A 231 -0.33 0.58 2.58
N ARG A 232 1.00 0.40 2.53
CA ARG A 232 1.91 0.78 3.62
C ARG A 232 1.81 2.27 3.90
N HIS A 233 1.89 3.13 2.88
CA HIS A 233 1.78 4.58 3.05
C HIS A 233 0.43 4.99 3.63
N LEU A 234 -0.68 4.37 3.17
CA LEU A 234 -2.01 4.60 3.72
C LEU A 234 -2.12 4.23 5.20
N SER A 235 -1.47 3.12 5.60
CA SER A 235 -1.45 2.68 7.00
C SER A 235 -0.61 3.58 7.90
N ASP A 236 0.35 4.29 7.31
CA ASP A 236 1.26 5.21 8.00
C ASP A 236 0.83 6.68 7.94
N LEU A 237 -0.32 7.01 7.31
CA LEU A 237 -0.81 8.40 7.24
C LEU A 237 -1.07 9.01 8.63
N GLU A 238 -0.78 10.29 8.77
CA GLU A 238 -1.18 11.05 9.96
C GLU A 238 -2.70 11.17 10.05
N LEU A 239 -3.29 10.58 11.10
CA LEU A 239 -4.74 10.60 11.34
C LEU A 239 -5.32 12.01 11.40
N GLN A 240 -4.55 12.97 11.89
CA GLN A 240 -4.97 14.36 12.04
C GLN A 240 -5.27 15.03 10.71
N GLN A 241 -4.55 14.66 9.64
CA GLN A 241 -4.70 15.22 8.30
C GLN A 241 -5.59 14.39 7.39
N THR A 242 -5.97 13.18 7.80
CA THR A 242 -6.77 12.26 7.01
C THR A 242 -8.26 12.57 7.19
N MET A 243 -8.73 13.67 6.59
CA MET A 243 -10.18 14.00 6.58
C MET A 243 -10.95 13.33 5.44
N GLN A 244 -10.30 12.54 4.59
CA GLN A 244 -11.00 11.86 3.50
C GLN A 244 -11.82 10.68 4.04
N PRO A 245 -13.09 10.55 3.62
CA PRO A 245 -13.89 9.37 3.95
C PRO A 245 -13.19 8.09 3.49
N ALA A 246 -13.24 7.04 4.31
CA ALA A 246 -12.63 5.75 3.98
C ALA A 246 -13.04 5.23 2.58
N GLY A 247 -14.30 5.48 2.18
CA GLY A 247 -14.79 5.16 0.85
C GLY A 247 -14.03 5.86 -0.29
N ALA A 248 -13.55 7.09 -0.09
CA ALA A 248 -12.75 7.81 -1.09
C ALA A 248 -11.35 7.19 -1.22
N LEU A 249 -10.74 6.80 -0.09
CA LEU A 249 -9.43 6.11 -0.09
C LEU A 249 -9.50 4.74 -0.76
N ILE A 250 -10.56 3.96 -0.48
CA ILE A 250 -10.81 2.66 -1.14
C ILE A 250 -10.99 2.84 -2.65
N ASN A 251 -11.73 3.86 -3.09
CA ASN A 251 -11.88 4.16 -4.52
C ASN A 251 -10.52 4.53 -5.16
N THR A 252 -9.68 5.30 -4.47
CA THR A 252 -8.33 5.65 -4.96
C THR A 252 -7.44 4.41 -5.11
N LEU A 253 -7.52 3.46 -4.17
CA LEU A 253 -6.83 2.17 -4.29
C LEU A 253 -7.33 1.35 -5.48
N LYS A 254 -8.65 1.26 -5.66
CA LYS A 254 -9.26 0.56 -6.79
C LYS A 254 -8.91 1.22 -8.12
N ASP A 255 -8.86 2.54 -8.16
CA ASP A 255 -8.47 3.29 -9.35
C ASP A 255 -7.01 3.03 -9.77
N TYR A 256 -6.12 2.63 -8.84
CA TYR A 256 -4.75 2.23 -9.15
C TYR A 256 -4.67 1.09 -10.17
N GLU A 257 -5.64 0.16 -10.17
CA GLU A 257 -5.70 -0.92 -11.16
C GLU A 257 -5.69 -0.39 -12.60
N GLN A 258 -6.30 0.78 -12.84
CA GLN A 258 -6.29 1.42 -14.15
C GLN A 258 -4.92 1.98 -14.56
N VAL A 259 -4.14 2.44 -13.58
CA VAL A 259 -2.74 2.86 -13.82
C VAL A 259 -1.91 1.64 -14.20
N ARG A 260 -2.02 0.55 -13.42
CA ARG A 260 -1.38 -0.72 -13.72
C ARG A 260 -1.73 -1.19 -15.13
N ASP A 261 -3.02 -1.28 -15.45
CA ASP A 261 -3.52 -1.78 -16.74
C ASP A 261 -3.03 -0.93 -17.91
N PHE A 262 -2.91 0.38 -17.73
CA PHE A 262 -2.38 1.25 -18.76
C PHE A 262 -0.88 1.02 -19.02
N PHE A 263 -0.05 0.91 -17.98
CA PHE A 263 1.41 0.79 -18.13
C PHE A 263 1.91 -0.65 -18.31
N SER A 264 1.17 -1.65 -17.83
CA SER A 264 1.55 -3.07 -17.94
C SER A 264 0.82 -3.82 -19.05
N SER A 265 -0.16 -3.19 -19.74
CA SER A 265 -1.01 -3.86 -20.73
C SER A 265 -0.50 -3.64 -22.16
N GLN A 266 -1.37 -4.00 -23.09
CA GLN A 266 -1.23 -3.87 -24.54
C GLN A 266 -0.89 -2.45 -25.03
N THR A 267 -0.83 -1.42 -24.15
CA THR A 267 -0.52 -0.03 -24.48
C THR A 267 0.83 0.11 -25.18
N LEU A 268 1.90 -0.53 -24.62
CA LEU A 268 3.23 -0.51 -25.22
C LEU A 268 3.24 -1.17 -26.60
N ALA A 269 2.53 -2.30 -26.73
CA ALA A 269 2.39 -2.99 -28.00
C ALA A 269 1.69 -2.11 -29.04
N THR A 270 0.55 -1.49 -28.67
CA THR A 270 -0.19 -0.58 -29.56
C THR A 270 0.64 0.62 -29.98
N LEU A 271 1.44 1.20 -29.07
CA LEU A 271 2.33 2.31 -29.38
C LEU A 271 3.43 1.90 -30.36
N THR A 272 4.02 0.72 -30.19
CA THR A 272 5.00 0.16 -31.12
C THR A 272 4.34 -0.10 -32.48
N ASP A 273 3.16 -0.72 -32.51
CA ASP A 273 2.41 -1.03 -33.74
C ASP A 273 2.06 0.27 -34.51
N LEU A 274 1.77 1.36 -33.82
CA LEU A 274 1.53 2.68 -34.42
C LEU A 274 2.80 3.24 -35.10
N CYS A 275 3.99 3.06 -34.50
CA CYS A 275 5.25 3.43 -35.14
C CYS A 275 5.46 2.61 -36.42
N PHE A 276 5.09 1.32 -36.42
CA PHE A 276 5.19 0.47 -37.59
C PHE A 276 4.17 0.80 -38.69
N SER A 277 3.10 1.53 -38.39
CA SER A 277 2.17 2.06 -39.42
C SER A 277 2.91 2.89 -40.47
N VAL A 278 3.88 3.70 -40.03
CA VAL A 278 4.73 4.51 -40.95
C VAL A 278 5.61 3.61 -41.81
N LEU A 279 6.19 2.55 -41.21
CA LEU A 279 6.99 1.58 -41.97
C LEU A 279 6.16 0.86 -43.02
N PHE A 280 4.93 0.42 -42.72
CA PHE A 280 4.06 -0.23 -43.67
C PHE A 280 3.69 0.71 -44.85
N ILE A 281 3.43 1.99 -44.56
CA ILE A 281 3.19 3.00 -45.61
C ILE A 281 4.44 3.20 -46.47
N ALA A 282 5.65 3.21 -45.88
CA ALA A 282 6.90 3.29 -46.63
C ALA A 282 7.11 2.06 -47.52
N VAL A 283 6.74 0.85 -47.07
CA VAL A 283 6.77 -0.36 -47.90
C VAL A 283 5.77 -0.26 -49.06
N ILE A 284 4.57 0.30 -48.83
CA ILE A 284 3.59 0.56 -49.93
C ILE A 284 4.18 1.57 -50.94
N ALA A 285 4.86 2.62 -50.48
CA ALA A 285 5.51 3.59 -51.36
C ALA A 285 6.64 2.97 -52.20
N TYR A 286 7.37 2.00 -51.62
CA TYR A 286 8.38 1.23 -52.36
C TYR A 286 7.76 0.33 -53.45
N LEU A 287 6.59 -0.28 -53.20
CA LEU A 287 5.86 -1.09 -54.19
C LEU A 287 5.33 -0.23 -55.35
N GLY A 288 4.82 0.95 -55.03
CA GLY A 288 4.31 1.91 -56.03
C GLY A 288 4.00 3.25 -55.36
N SER A 289 4.82 4.28 -55.60
CA SER A 289 4.74 5.57 -54.90
C SER A 289 3.32 6.15 -54.78
N PRO A 290 2.47 6.17 -55.82
CA PRO A 290 1.12 6.72 -55.70
C PRO A 290 0.15 5.92 -54.81
N LEU A 291 0.42 4.60 -54.59
CA LEU A 291 -0.41 3.76 -53.75
C LEU A 291 -0.28 4.09 -52.25
N ALA A 292 0.77 4.81 -51.86
CA ALA A 292 0.98 5.22 -50.47
C ALA A 292 0.13 6.44 -50.06
N TYR A 293 -0.38 7.25 -51.02
CA TYR A 293 -1.15 8.44 -50.70
C TYR A 293 -2.45 8.15 -49.93
N PRO A 294 -3.32 7.21 -50.35
CA PRO A 294 -4.54 6.93 -49.62
C PRO A 294 -4.33 6.54 -48.15
N PRO A 295 -3.45 5.58 -47.79
CA PRO A 295 -3.22 5.22 -46.38
C PRO A 295 -2.48 6.32 -45.59
N ALA A 296 -1.62 7.10 -46.26
CA ALA A 296 -0.94 8.23 -45.60
C ALA A 296 -1.93 9.36 -45.24
N ILE A 297 -2.84 9.69 -46.15
CA ILE A 297 -3.91 10.67 -45.94
C ILE A 297 -4.87 10.15 -44.85
N ALA A 298 -5.28 8.87 -44.90
CA ALA A 298 -6.15 8.26 -43.92
C ALA A 298 -5.50 8.30 -42.53
N LEU A 299 -4.21 7.94 -42.40
CA LEU A 299 -3.47 8.02 -41.15
C LEU A 299 -3.41 9.46 -40.62
N ALA A 300 -3.07 10.42 -41.46
CA ALA A 300 -3.01 11.84 -41.09
C ALA A 300 -4.37 12.35 -40.62
N VAL A 301 -5.46 12.05 -41.33
CA VAL A 301 -6.83 12.42 -40.96
C VAL A 301 -7.21 11.85 -39.61
N VAL A 302 -6.92 10.55 -39.34
CA VAL A 302 -7.24 9.90 -38.06
C VAL A 302 -6.43 10.49 -36.92
N LEU A 303 -5.14 10.77 -37.15
CA LEU A 303 -4.29 11.38 -36.12
C LEU A 303 -4.70 12.81 -35.77
N VAL A 304 -5.00 13.64 -36.78
CA VAL A 304 -5.48 15.01 -36.59
C VAL A 304 -6.84 15.01 -35.88
N LEU A 305 -7.76 14.18 -36.32
CA LEU A 305 -9.08 14.07 -35.70
C LEU A 305 -8.98 13.56 -34.26
N GLY A 306 -8.11 12.58 -34.03
CA GLY A 306 -7.80 12.05 -32.67
C GLY A 306 -7.27 13.14 -31.75
N ALA A 307 -6.39 14.02 -32.26
CA ALA A 307 -5.88 15.15 -31.48
C ALA A 307 -6.99 16.16 -31.14
N PHE A 308 -7.89 16.47 -32.05
CA PHE A 308 -9.04 17.35 -31.82
C PHE A 308 -10.04 16.76 -30.81
N ILE A 309 -10.31 15.46 -30.86
CA ILE A 309 -11.22 14.77 -29.93
C ILE A 309 -10.60 14.62 -28.54
N MET A 310 -9.28 14.66 -28.40
CA MET A 310 -8.59 14.42 -27.15
C MET A 310 -8.99 15.40 -26.03
N LEU A 311 -9.16 16.69 -26.33
CA LEU A 311 -9.52 17.71 -25.35
C LEU A 311 -10.94 17.51 -24.80
N PRO A 312 -12.01 17.41 -25.63
CA PRO A 312 -13.36 17.17 -25.14
C PRO A 312 -13.49 15.79 -24.47
N LEU A 313 -12.75 14.80 -24.95
CA LEU A 313 -12.74 13.45 -24.34
C LEU A 313 -12.16 13.44 -22.95
N ARG A 314 -11.05 14.15 -22.70
CA ARG A 314 -10.47 14.34 -21.34
C ARG A 314 -11.48 14.98 -20.39
N GLY A 315 -12.16 16.04 -20.82
CA GLY A 315 -13.18 16.69 -20.01
C GLY A 315 -14.33 15.75 -19.66
N ALA A 316 -14.87 15.03 -20.64
CA ALA A 316 -15.94 14.05 -20.45
C ALA A 316 -15.51 12.89 -19.52
N THR A 317 -14.28 12.42 -19.66
CA THR A 317 -13.73 11.33 -18.85
C THR A 317 -13.56 11.74 -17.38
N ASN A 318 -13.03 12.94 -17.12
CA ASN A 318 -12.88 13.46 -15.76
C ASN A 318 -14.24 13.68 -15.08
N ALA A 319 -15.23 14.24 -15.81
CA ALA A 319 -16.58 14.41 -15.30
C ALA A 319 -17.25 13.04 -15.00
N SER A 320 -17.05 12.04 -15.87
CA SER A 320 -17.52 10.67 -15.67
C SER A 320 -16.96 10.06 -14.40
N ARG A 321 -15.66 10.22 -14.17
CA ARG A 321 -14.98 9.74 -12.94
C ARG A 321 -15.55 10.39 -11.69
N GLN A 322 -15.69 11.71 -11.68
CA GLN A 322 -16.24 12.45 -10.54
C GLN A 322 -17.68 12.01 -10.24
N SER A 323 -18.52 11.93 -11.25
CA SER A 323 -19.92 11.50 -11.10
C SER A 323 -20.03 10.04 -10.60
N THR A 324 -19.19 9.13 -11.12
CA THR A 324 -19.12 7.74 -10.65
C THR A 324 -18.64 7.67 -9.21
N GLY A 325 -17.67 8.50 -8.82
CA GLY A 325 -17.18 8.59 -7.44
C GLY A 325 -18.28 9.00 -6.45
N ILE A 326 -19.05 10.04 -6.80
CA ILE A 326 -20.19 10.50 -5.97
C ILE A 326 -21.25 9.41 -5.87
N LYS A 327 -21.61 8.77 -6.98
CA LYS A 327 -22.55 7.65 -7.00
C LYS A 327 -22.10 6.53 -6.06
N ASN A 328 -20.83 6.11 -6.12
CA ASN A 328 -20.30 5.07 -5.25
C ASN A 328 -20.28 5.49 -3.78
N ALA A 329 -19.99 6.76 -3.48
CA ALA A 329 -20.03 7.29 -2.12
C ALA A 329 -21.45 7.18 -1.51
N VAL A 330 -22.48 7.48 -2.28
CA VAL A 330 -23.89 7.32 -1.83
C VAL A 330 -24.21 5.86 -1.53
N ALA A 331 -23.72 4.91 -2.34
CA ALA A 331 -23.93 3.49 -2.09
C ALA A 331 -23.21 3.03 -0.80
N VAL A 332 -21.96 3.44 -0.61
CA VAL A 332 -21.20 3.12 0.61
C VAL A 332 -21.88 3.70 1.84
N GLU A 333 -22.31 4.96 1.81
CA GLU A 333 -23.05 5.62 2.89
C GLU A 333 -24.33 4.82 3.25
N ALA A 334 -25.13 4.46 2.23
CA ALA A 334 -26.38 3.74 2.42
C ALA A 334 -26.19 2.34 3.03
N LEU A 335 -25.17 1.62 2.59
CA LEU A 335 -24.89 0.25 3.03
C LEU A 335 -24.20 0.21 4.41
N THR A 336 -23.31 1.17 4.69
CA THR A 336 -22.65 1.26 5.99
C THR A 336 -23.65 1.60 7.11
N GLU A 337 -24.58 2.52 6.84
CA GLU A 337 -25.56 3.01 7.82
C GLU A 337 -26.98 2.43 7.59
N LEU A 338 -27.04 1.18 7.12
CA LEU A 338 -28.30 0.54 6.72
C LEU A 338 -29.30 0.43 7.89
N GLU A 339 -28.82 0.17 9.10
CA GLU A 339 -29.65 0.08 10.31
C GLU A 339 -30.31 1.44 10.61
N THR A 340 -29.50 2.51 10.60
CA THR A 340 -30.00 3.87 10.80
C THR A 340 -30.99 4.25 9.70
N LEU A 341 -30.66 3.94 8.44
CA LEU A 341 -31.52 4.22 7.30
C LEU A 341 -32.90 3.54 7.42
N LYS A 342 -32.94 2.31 7.91
CA LYS A 342 -34.19 1.56 8.15
C LYS A 342 -34.94 2.10 9.35
N SER A 343 -34.27 2.46 10.45
CA SER A 343 -34.91 2.94 11.68
C SER A 343 -35.63 4.27 11.47
N ILE A 344 -35.14 5.14 10.58
CA ILE A 344 -35.78 6.42 10.26
C ILE A 344 -36.67 6.38 9.03
N ALA A 345 -36.92 5.19 8.45
CA ALA A 345 -37.68 4.99 7.21
C ALA A 345 -37.15 5.85 6.02
N GLY A 346 -35.84 6.04 5.99
CA GLY A 346 -35.15 6.94 5.03
C GLY A 346 -34.89 6.34 3.66
N GLN A 347 -35.28 5.07 3.40
CA GLN A 347 -34.92 4.33 2.17
C GLN A 347 -35.33 5.08 0.89
N GLY A 348 -36.57 5.61 0.85
CA GLY A 348 -37.08 6.31 -0.34
C GLY A 348 -36.28 7.57 -0.67
N ARG A 349 -35.82 8.32 0.34
CA ARG A 349 -34.97 9.50 0.13
C ARG A 349 -33.58 9.10 -0.38
N MET A 350 -33.00 8.04 0.17
CA MET A 350 -31.67 7.55 -0.25
C MET A 350 -31.75 6.95 -1.66
N GLN A 351 -32.83 6.23 -2.00
CA GLN A 351 -33.08 5.72 -3.34
C GLN A 351 -33.17 6.85 -4.36
N SER A 352 -33.95 7.89 -4.07
CA SER A 352 -34.08 9.06 -4.96
C SER A 352 -32.73 9.76 -5.17
N ARG A 353 -31.90 9.90 -4.11
CA ARG A 353 -30.54 10.44 -4.19
C ARG A 353 -29.64 9.57 -5.08
N TRP A 354 -29.72 8.24 -4.93
CA TRP A 354 -29.00 7.27 -5.75
C TRP A 354 -29.42 7.37 -7.22
N GLU A 355 -30.73 7.33 -7.54
CA GLU A 355 -31.27 7.42 -8.90
C GLU A 355 -30.84 8.70 -9.60
N LYS A 356 -30.84 9.83 -8.89
CA LYS A 356 -30.34 11.10 -9.43
C LYS A 356 -28.88 10.99 -9.86
N HIS A 357 -28.02 10.44 -9.03
CA HIS A 357 -26.60 10.30 -9.36
C HIS A 357 -26.33 9.23 -10.43
N VAL A 358 -27.16 8.18 -10.48
CA VAL A 358 -27.14 7.18 -11.58
C VAL A 358 -27.48 7.85 -12.90
N ALA A 359 -28.56 8.65 -12.95
CA ALA A 359 -28.97 9.36 -14.17
C ALA A 359 -27.91 10.36 -14.64
N GLU A 360 -27.30 11.09 -13.71
CA GLU A 360 -26.21 12.03 -14.03
C GLU A 360 -24.97 11.30 -14.54
N SER A 361 -24.54 10.22 -13.88
CA SER A 361 -23.43 9.38 -14.31
C SER A 361 -23.68 8.77 -15.69
N ALA A 362 -24.90 8.33 -15.97
CA ALA A 362 -25.29 7.80 -17.28
C ALA A 362 -25.15 8.85 -18.40
N ARG A 363 -25.62 10.09 -18.18
CA ARG A 363 -25.51 11.20 -19.15
C ARG A 363 -24.06 11.55 -19.47
N VAL A 364 -23.23 11.63 -18.44
CA VAL A 364 -21.80 11.96 -18.63
C VAL A 364 -21.06 10.82 -19.34
N ASN A 365 -21.34 9.58 -18.98
CA ASN A 365 -20.78 8.39 -19.63
C ASN A 365 -21.22 8.29 -21.09
N GLU A 366 -22.47 8.64 -21.40
CA GLU A 366 -22.99 8.66 -22.77
C GLU A 366 -22.18 9.61 -23.67
N ARG A 367 -21.84 10.81 -23.17
CA ARG A 367 -21.01 11.76 -23.90
C ARG A 367 -19.63 11.20 -24.23
N SER A 368 -18.99 10.56 -23.26
CA SER A 368 -17.69 9.90 -23.47
C SER A 368 -17.78 8.76 -24.49
N LYS A 369 -18.82 7.92 -24.39
CA LYS A 369 -19.08 6.84 -25.36
C LYS A 369 -19.35 7.36 -26.76
N LYS A 370 -20.17 8.42 -26.92
CA LYS A 370 -20.45 9.04 -28.24
C LYS A 370 -19.18 9.54 -28.91
N LEU A 371 -18.29 10.20 -28.17
CA LEU A 371 -16.98 10.65 -28.68
C LEU A 371 -16.09 9.49 -29.10
N ALA A 372 -16.04 8.43 -28.30
CA ALA A 372 -15.27 7.22 -28.64
C ALA A 372 -15.83 6.50 -29.85
N THR A 373 -17.16 6.31 -29.94
CA THR A 373 -17.83 5.69 -31.09
C THR A 373 -17.63 6.51 -32.34
N PHE A 374 -17.74 7.84 -32.26
CA PHE A 374 -17.47 8.73 -33.40
C PHE A 374 -16.05 8.55 -33.93
N SER A 375 -15.06 8.51 -33.03
CA SER A 375 -13.66 8.27 -33.39
C SER A 375 -13.45 6.92 -34.08
N THR A 376 -14.01 5.83 -33.56
CA THR A 376 -13.87 4.49 -34.15
C THR A 376 -14.59 4.41 -35.52
N THR A 377 -15.77 5.05 -35.68
CA THR A 377 -16.50 5.10 -36.94
C THR A 377 -15.72 5.83 -38.00
N VAL A 378 -15.17 7.01 -37.69
CA VAL A 378 -14.34 7.77 -38.62
C VAL A 378 -13.07 7.01 -39.02
N THR A 379 -12.43 6.34 -38.06
CA THR A 379 -11.26 5.49 -38.33
C THR A 379 -11.63 4.35 -39.32
N GLY A 380 -12.76 3.69 -39.09
CA GLY A 380 -13.26 2.65 -39.99
C GLY A 380 -13.56 3.16 -41.40
N LEU A 381 -14.20 4.34 -41.52
CA LEU A 381 -14.45 5.00 -42.81
C LEU A 381 -13.15 5.38 -43.52
N ALA A 382 -12.16 5.93 -42.77
CA ALA A 382 -10.85 6.28 -43.35
C ALA A 382 -10.12 5.05 -43.88
N GLN A 383 -10.20 3.91 -43.16
CA GLN A 383 -9.62 2.64 -43.60
C GLN A 383 -10.29 2.11 -44.87
N GLN A 384 -11.63 2.16 -44.94
CA GLN A 384 -12.37 1.75 -46.15
C GLN A 384 -12.06 2.66 -47.34
N ALA A 385 -12.07 3.98 -47.13
CA ALA A 385 -11.71 4.96 -48.15
C ALA A 385 -10.28 4.76 -48.68
N SER A 386 -9.34 4.47 -47.78
CA SER A 386 -7.96 4.13 -48.15
C SER A 386 -7.89 2.87 -49.01
N SER A 387 -8.62 1.82 -48.68
CA SER A 387 -8.67 0.58 -49.47
C SER A 387 -9.25 0.83 -50.87
N ILE A 388 -10.36 1.58 -50.97
CA ILE A 388 -10.97 1.96 -52.26
C ILE A 388 -10.00 2.82 -53.05
N GLY A 389 -9.33 3.80 -52.42
CA GLY A 389 -8.35 4.67 -53.09
C GLY A 389 -7.17 3.90 -53.67
N ILE A 390 -6.65 2.90 -52.96
CA ILE A 390 -5.58 2.01 -53.44
C ILE A 390 -6.06 1.22 -54.67
N VAL A 391 -7.29 0.69 -54.67
CA VAL A 391 -7.83 -0.04 -55.79
C VAL A 391 -7.98 0.87 -57.02
N ILE A 392 -8.54 2.07 -56.85
CA ILE A 392 -8.72 3.03 -57.97
C ILE A 392 -7.35 3.39 -58.57
N ILE A 393 -6.40 3.86 -57.76
CA ILE A 393 -5.07 4.25 -58.23
C ILE A 393 -4.34 3.04 -58.83
N GLY A 394 -4.46 1.88 -58.18
CA GLY A 394 -3.82 0.63 -58.59
C GLY A 394 -4.31 0.14 -59.95
N VAL A 395 -5.61 0.27 -60.26
CA VAL A 395 -6.16 -0.08 -61.58
C VAL A 395 -5.60 0.82 -62.68
N TYR A 396 -5.53 2.16 -62.46
CA TYR A 396 -4.92 3.06 -63.44
C TYR A 396 -3.46 2.73 -63.70
N LEU A 397 -2.68 2.50 -62.67
CA LEU A 397 -1.24 2.19 -62.78
C LEU A 397 -1.01 0.78 -63.40
N ALA A 398 -1.90 -0.15 -63.15
CA ALA A 398 -1.84 -1.48 -63.77
C ALA A 398 -2.18 -1.44 -65.25
N LEU A 399 -3.16 -0.61 -65.67
CA LEU A 399 -3.50 -0.41 -67.08
C LEU A 399 -2.36 0.28 -67.86
N GLU A 400 -1.60 1.16 -67.20
CA GLU A 400 -0.37 1.77 -67.75
C GLU A 400 0.82 0.81 -67.80
N GLY A 401 0.68 -0.40 -67.26
CA GLY A 401 1.75 -1.40 -67.16
C GLY A 401 2.88 -1.06 -66.18
N SER A 402 2.68 -0.05 -65.34
CA SER A 402 3.65 0.41 -64.33
C SER A 402 3.63 -0.39 -63.05
N LEU A 403 2.55 -1.14 -62.77
CA LEU A 403 2.34 -1.95 -61.58
C LEU A 403 1.69 -3.29 -61.87
N THR A 404 2.06 -4.28 -61.06
CA THR A 404 1.45 -5.62 -61.12
C THR A 404 0.19 -5.70 -60.27
N MET A 405 -0.72 -6.61 -60.63
CA MET A 405 -1.96 -6.86 -59.85
C MET A 405 -1.65 -7.35 -58.41
N GLY A 406 -0.59 -8.17 -58.27
CA GLY A 406 -0.15 -8.62 -56.95
C GLY A 406 0.36 -7.49 -56.08
N ALA A 407 1.02 -6.49 -56.64
CA ALA A 407 1.45 -5.31 -55.88
C ALA A 407 0.28 -4.48 -55.38
N VAL A 408 -0.81 -4.34 -56.14
CA VAL A 408 -2.02 -3.64 -55.70
C VAL A 408 -2.70 -4.37 -54.55
N ILE A 409 -2.84 -5.70 -54.66
CA ILE A 409 -3.44 -6.52 -53.59
C ILE A 409 -2.57 -6.49 -52.31
N ALA A 410 -1.26 -6.59 -52.46
CA ALA A 410 -0.33 -6.48 -51.32
C ALA A 410 -0.41 -5.12 -50.65
N ALA A 411 -0.49 -4.02 -51.41
CA ALA A 411 -0.66 -2.68 -50.90
C ALA A 411 -1.99 -2.52 -50.11
N MET A 412 -3.07 -3.13 -50.60
CA MET A 412 -4.37 -3.12 -49.92
C MET A 412 -4.30 -3.85 -48.56
N ILE A 413 -3.67 -5.04 -48.51
CA ILE A 413 -3.46 -5.80 -47.25
C ILE A 413 -2.58 -5.00 -46.27
N LEU A 414 -1.49 -4.42 -46.76
CA LEU A 414 -0.58 -3.58 -45.96
C LEU A 414 -1.27 -2.34 -45.41
N SER A 415 -2.13 -1.68 -46.24
CA SER A 415 -2.91 -0.54 -45.77
C SER A 415 -3.83 -0.89 -44.60
N GLY A 416 -4.51 -2.05 -44.67
CA GLY A 416 -5.30 -2.55 -43.56
C GLY A 416 -4.49 -2.72 -42.29
N ARG A 417 -3.26 -3.28 -42.39
CA ARG A 417 -2.34 -3.43 -41.27
C ARG A 417 -1.80 -2.09 -40.74
N ALA A 418 -1.46 -1.18 -41.64
CA ALA A 418 -0.96 0.15 -41.28
C ALA A 418 -2.00 0.96 -40.47
N LEU A 419 -3.27 0.82 -40.81
CA LEU A 419 -4.36 1.57 -40.18
C LEU A 419 -5.00 0.85 -38.98
N ALA A 420 -4.77 -0.47 -38.81
CA ALA A 420 -5.37 -1.24 -37.70
C ALA A 420 -5.07 -0.67 -36.28
N PRO A 421 -3.85 -0.24 -35.95
CA PRO A 421 -3.57 0.32 -34.63
C PRO A 421 -4.33 1.60 -34.33
N THR A 422 -4.73 2.36 -35.37
CA THR A 422 -5.43 3.64 -35.20
C THR A 422 -6.86 3.47 -34.67
N ALA A 423 -7.49 2.32 -34.90
CA ALA A 423 -8.80 2.00 -34.35
C ALA A 423 -8.82 1.96 -32.81
N SER A 424 -7.70 1.62 -32.19
CA SER A 424 -7.57 1.55 -30.73
C SER A 424 -7.14 2.88 -30.08
N LEU A 425 -6.77 3.91 -30.86
CA LEU A 425 -6.26 5.19 -30.34
C LEU A 425 -7.24 5.88 -29.41
N ALA A 426 -8.54 5.93 -29.75
CA ALA A 426 -9.55 6.56 -28.91
C ALA A 426 -9.65 5.86 -27.54
N ALA A 427 -9.66 4.53 -27.51
CA ALA A 427 -9.69 3.75 -26.28
C ALA A 427 -8.39 3.93 -25.50
N LEU A 428 -7.25 4.00 -26.17
CA LEU A 428 -5.94 4.27 -25.55
C LEU A 428 -5.92 5.64 -24.89
N PHE A 429 -6.43 6.70 -25.55
CA PHE A 429 -6.51 8.05 -24.97
C PHE A 429 -7.42 8.11 -23.75
N VAL A 430 -8.57 7.41 -23.76
CA VAL A 430 -9.44 7.29 -22.59
C VAL A 430 -8.68 6.66 -21.45
N ARG A 431 -8.06 5.50 -21.67
CA ARG A 431 -7.27 4.80 -20.63
C ARG A 431 -6.10 5.66 -20.13
N ALA A 432 -5.37 6.32 -21.04
CA ALA A 432 -4.29 7.24 -20.67
C ALA A 432 -4.79 8.39 -19.78
N SER A 433 -5.90 9.02 -20.16
CA SER A 433 -6.50 10.11 -19.39
C SER A 433 -6.87 9.67 -17.98
N PHE A 434 -7.49 8.48 -17.84
CA PHE A 434 -7.79 7.89 -16.54
C PHE A 434 -6.51 7.60 -15.75
N ALA A 435 -5.53 6.91 -16.35
CA ALA A 435 -4.30 6.54 -15.69
C ALA A 435 -3.51 7.76 -15.18
N PHE A 436 -3.36 8.81 -16.01
CA PHE A 436 -2.65 10.03 -15.58
C PHE A 436 -3.43 10.83 -14.55
N SER A 437 -4.77 10.89 -14.61
CA SER A 437 -5.59 11.53 -13.58
C SER A 437 -5.48 10.78 -12.25
N THR A 438 -5.55 9.45 -12.28
CA THR A 438 -5.38 8.60 -11.10
C THR A 438 -3.97 8.71 -10.52
N LEU A 439 -2.94 8.69 -11.37
CA LEU A 439 -1.55 8.88 -10.93
C LEU A 439 -1.35 10.23 -10.23
N ARG A 440 -2.01 11.30 -10.72
CA ARG A 440 -1.99 12.60 -10.04
C ARG A 440 -2.65 12.56 -8.66
N SER A 441 -3.80 11.90 -8.53
CA SER A 441 -4.48 11.71 -7.23
C SER A 441 -3.65 10.87 -6.27
N LEU A 442 -3.03 9.79 -6.78
CA LEU A 442 -2.12 8.96 -6.00
C LEU A 442 -0.83 9.71 -5.60
N ASN A 443 -0.29 10.55 -6.48
CA ASN A 443 0.85 11.40 -6.14
C ASN A 443 0.52 12.37 -5.00
N ALA A 444 -0.67 12.98 -5.01
CA ALA A 444 -1.13 13.82 -3.92
C ALA A 444 -1.28 13.04 -2.61
N LEU A 445 -1.82 11.80 -2.68
CA LEU A 445 -1.93 10.92 -1.53
C LEU A 445 -0.56 10.49 -0.99
N MET A 446 0.37 10.10 -1.85
CA MET A 446 1.74 9.69 -1.48
C MET A 446 2.61 10.85 -0.99
N ALA A 447 2.22 12.10 -1.29
CA ALA A 447 2.84 13.31 -0.76
C ALA A 447 2.27 13.73 0.60
N SER A 448 1.16 13.12 1.04
CA SER A 448 0.57 13.42 2.36
C SER A 448 1.53 13.02 3.48
N PRO A 449 1.60 13.79 4.57
CA PRO A 449 2.50 13.49 5.67
C PRO A 449 2.24 12.11 6.27
N SER A 450 3.32 11.39 6.51
CA SER A 450 3.31 10.08 7.17
C SER A 450 3.74 10.23 8.64
N GLN A 451 3.22 9.38 9.51
CA GLN A 451 3.65 9.29 10.90
C GLN A 451 5.11 8.85 11.04
N LYS A 452 5.70 8.27 9.99
CA LYS A 452 7.12 7.90 10.01
C LYS A 452 7.98 9.17 10.03
N PRO A 453 8.68 9.44 11.13
CA PRO A 453 9.63 10.55 11.16
C PRO A 453 10.74 10.26 10.15
N THR A 454 11.30 11.31 9.57
CA THR A 454 12.48 11.21 8.70
C THR A 454 13.62 10.54 9.48
N ALA A 455 14.33 9.61 8.88
CA ALA A 455 15.32 8.72 9.55
C ALA A 455 16.32 9.42 10.51
N ASN A 456 16.59 10.70 10.30
CA ASN A 456 17.52 11.49 11.12
C ASN A 456 16.91 12.10 12.40
N THR A 457 15.61 11.94 12.66
CA THR A 457 14.91 12.57 13.79
C THR A 457 14.26 11.56 14.75
N VAL A 458 14.40 10.25 14.48
CA VAL A 458 13.76 9.20 15.27
C VAL A 458 14.61 8.89 16.50
N LEU A 459 14.04 9.11 17.69
CA LEU A 459 14.59 8.66 18.96
C LEU A 459 13.99 7.28 19.28
N ASN A 460 14.82 6.25 19.18
CA ASN A 460 14.46 4.89 19.61
C ASN A 460 14.84 4.68 21.09
N ALA A 461 14.30 5.52 21.96
CA ALA A 461 14.53 5.44 23.38
C ALA A 461 13.42 4.64 24.07
N ARG A 462 13.76 3.81 25.05
CA ARG A 462 12.81 3.06 25.86
C ARG A 462 12.11 3.98 26.85
N ILE A 463 10.79 3.88 26.98
CA ILE A 463 10.02 4.57 27.99
C ILE A 463 10.15 3.79 29.30
N GLU A 464 10.65 4.45 30.36
CA GLU A 464 10.93 3.79 31.65
C GLU A 464 9.88 4.09 32.70
N GLN A 465 9.54 5.37 32.89
CA GLN A 465 8.65 5.86 33.93
C GLN A 465 7.24 6.17 33.43
N GLY A 466 7.12 6.61 32.17
CA GLY A 466 5.84 7.04 31.60
C GLY A 466 5.37 8.38 32.16
N ALA A 467 6.29 9.31 32.44
CA ALA A 467 6.00 10.65 32.91
C ALA A 467 5.77 11.59 31.75
N TYR A 468 4.64 12.30 31.72
CA TYR A 468 4.31 13.32 30.72
C TYR A 468 4.62 14.72 31.20
N ALA A 469 5.10 15.57 30.28
CA ALA A 469 5.13 17.02 30.50
C ALA A 469 4.62 17.74 29.26
N PHE A 470 3.58 18.54 29.45
CA PHE A 470 2.91 19.34 28.44
C PHE A 470 3.16 20.82 28.76
N LYS A 471 3.66 21.59 27.77
CA LYS A 471 3.96 23.02 27.90
C LYS A 471 3.26 23.76 26.77
N ASP A 472 2.22 24.51 27.13
CA ASP A 472 1.42 25.38 26.23
C ASP A 472 0.92 24.66 24.96
N VAL A 473 0.50 23.41 25.14
CA VAL A 473 0.10 22.55 24.03
C VAL A 473 -1.28 22.94 23.48
N SER A 474 -1.32 23.24 22.19
CA SER A 474 -2.53 23.50 21.45
C SER A 474 -2.74 22.43 20.35
N LEU A 475 -4.00 22.12 20.05
CA LEU A 475 -4.38 21.18 19.01
C LEU A 475 -5.55 21.72 18.19
N GLU A 476 -5.33 21.89 16.89
CA GLU A 476 -6.36 22.27 15.92
C GLU A 476 -6.61 21.11 14.93
N TYR A 477 -7.89 20.82 14.67
CA TYR A 477 -8.27 19.91 13.60
C TYR A 477 -8.34 20.67 12.28
N PRO A 478 -7.88 20.11 11.16
CA PRO A 478 -8.00 20.73 9.85
C PRO A 478 -9.44 21.14 9.53
N GLY A 479 -9.64 22.41 9.18
CA GLY A 479 -10.97 22.95 8.88
C GLY A 479 -11.86 23.29 10.08
N ALA A 480 -11.38 23.10 11.31
CA ALA A 480 -12.08 23.54 12.50
C ALA A 480 -11.86 25.07 12.71
N SER A 481 -12.90 25.76 13.15
CA SER A 481 -12.84 27.19 13.47
C SER A 481 -12.34 27.50 14.88
N VAL A 482 -12.27 26.45 15.72
CA VAL A 482 -11.86 26.58 17.13
C VAL A 482 -10.90 25.43 17.47
N PRO A 483 -9.76 25.71 18.12
CA PRO A 483 -8.85 24.67 18.57
C PRO A 483 -9.50 23.76 19.63
N ALA A 484 -9.24 22.47 19.51
CA ALA A 484 -9.75 21.46 20.44
C ALA A 484 -9.02 21.46 21.78
N LEU A 485 -7.76 21.90 21.80
CA LEU A 485 -6.95 22.17 23.01
C LEU A 485 -6.28 23.52 22.85
N LYS A 486 -6.20 24.29 23.94
CA LYS A 486 -5.70 25.66 23.98
C LYS A 486 -4.71 25.81 25.14
N GLU A 487 -3.43 25.94 24.83
CA GLU A 487 -2.37 26.22 25.81
C GLU A 487 -2.41 25.30 27.04
N VAL A 488 -2.59 23.99 26.80
CA VAL A 488 -2.70 23.01 27.88
C VAL A 488 -1.30 22.73 28.45
N SER A 489 -1.12 22.99 29.75
CA SER A 489 0.13 22.76 30.46
C SER A 489 -0.11 21.95 31.73
N PHE A 490 0.57 20.82 31.88
CA PHE A 490 0.60 19.97 33.09
C PHE A 490 1.81 19.03 33.04
N GLU A 491 2.20 18.54 34.21
CA GLU A 491 3.27 17.54 34.36
C GLU A 491 2.75 16.39 35.19
N THR A 492 3.14 15.16 34.86
CA THR A 492 2.79 13.95 35.61
C THR A 492 4.04 13.29 36.14
N VAL A 493 3.87 12.60 37.24
CA VAL A 493 4.94 11.74 37.79
C VAL A 493 4.81 10.32 37.17
N GLY A 494 5.92 9.64 36.95
CA GLY A 494 5.89 8.25 36.46
C GLY A 494 5.08 7.34 37.40
N LEU A 495 4.35 6.38 36.79
CA LEU A 495 3.46 5.41 37.47
C LEU A 495 2.25 6.04 38.17
N GLU A 496 1.93 7.30 37.92
CA GLU A 496 0.77 8.01 38.47
C GLU A 496 -0.55 7.58 37.77
N SER A 497 -1.66 7.57 38.54
CA SER A 497 -3.01 7.31 38.01
C SER A 497 -3.81 8.60 37.94
N ILE A 498 -4.20 9.00 36.70
CA ILE A 498 -4.80 10.31 36.41
C ILE A 498 -6.19 10.14 35.79
N GLY A 499 -7.15 10.87 36.32
CA GLY A 499 -8.50 10.98 35.76
C GLY A 499 -8.69 12.28 34.96
N LEU A 500 -9.19 12.17 33.72
CA LEU A 500 -9.58 13.30 32.91
C LEU A 500 -11.11 13.43 32.94
N ILE A 501 -11.61 14.54 33.47
CA ILE A 501 -13.05 14.85 33.53
C ILE A 501 -13.36 16.18 32.86
N GLY A 502 -14.60 16.41 32.50
CA GLY A 502 -15.06 17.63 31.87
C GLY A 502 -16.31 17.40 31.00
N PRO A 503 -17.01 18.43 30.60
CA PRO A 503 -18.20 18.31 29.76
C PRO A 503 -17.90 17.66 28.40
N VAL A 504 -18.97 17.28 27.67
CA VAL A 504 -18.85 16.81 26.29
C VAL A 504 -18.29 17.94 25.45
N GLY A 505 -17.29 17.65 24.59
CA GLY A 505 -16.61 18.66 23.78
C GLY A 505 -15.46 19.40 24.48
N ALA A 506 -15.16 19.14 25.75
CA ALA A 506 -14.08 19.80 26.49
C ALA A 506 -12.64 19.51 25.97
N GLY A 507 -12.46 18.60 25.03
CA GLY A 507 -11.14 18.24 24.49
C GLY A 507 -10.50 16.98 25.09
N LYS A 508 -11.19 16.22 25.98
CA LYS A 508 -10.65 15.00 26.65
C LYS A 508 -10.11 13.97 25.65
N THR A 509 -10.92 13.57 24.69
CA THR A 509 -10.52 12.60 23.64
C THR A 509 -9.34 13.11 22.80
N SER A 510 -9.29 14.43 22.54
CA SER A 510 -8.18 15.06 21.82
C SER A 510 -6.88 14.96 22.62
N LEU A 511 -6.93 15.26 23.93
CA LEU A 511 -5.79 15.13 24.83
C LEU A 511 -5.31 13.67 24.93
N VAL A 512 -6.22 12.73 25.12
CA VAL A 512 -5.94 11.29 25.19
C VAL A 512 -5.27 10.79 23.90
N ARG A 513 -5.72 11.21 22.72
CA ARG A 513 -5.12 10.85 21.44
C ARG A 513 -3.72 11.44 21.25
N LEU A 514 -3.50 12.66 21.75
CA LEU A 514 -2.20 13.32 21.73
C LEU A 514 -1.22 12.61 22.68
N MET A 515 -1.65 12.28 23.92
CA MET A 515 -0.86 11.48 24.85
C MET A 515 -0.50 10.10 24.29
N GLY A 516 -1.42 9.47 23.56
CA GLY A 516 -1.20 8.20 22.85
C GLY A 516 -0.36 8.32 21.58
N GLY A 517 0.11 9.53 21.22
CA GLY A 517 0.91 9.78 20.00
C GLY A 517 0.19 9.53 18.68
N LEU A 518 -1.14 9.52 18.70
CA LEU A 518 -1.95 9.45 17.48
C LEU A 518 -2.07 10.79 16.77
N TYR A 519 -1.96 11.87 17.53
CA TYR A 519 -1.96 13.25 17.04
C TYR A 519 -0.69 13.96 17.48
N ARG A 520 -0.29 14.96 16.71
CA ARG A 520 0.81 15.87 17.06
C ARG A 520 0.23 17.21 17.52
N PRO A 521 0.85 17.88 18.49
CA PRO A 521 0.44 19.24 18.85
C PRO A 521 0.62 20.16 17.65
N THR A 522 -0.32 21.12 17.50
CA THR A 522 -0.21 22.19 16.50
C THR A 522 0.78 23.23 16.99
N ASP A 523 0.81 23.49 18.31
CA ASP A 523 1.74 24.39 18.98
C ASP A 523 2.07 23.86 20.37
N GLY A 524 3.17 24.33 20.97
CA GLY A 524 3.64 23.89 22.27
C GLY A 524 4.50 22.62 22.22
N LEU A 525 4.84 22.06 23.38
CA LEU A 525 5.72 20.91 23.52
C LEU A 525 5.08 19.83 24.40
N ALA A 526 4.96 18.62 23.85
CA ALA A 526 4.51 17.42 24.56
C ALA A 526 5.67 16.44 24.67
N THR A 527 6.07 16.09 25.90
CA THR A 527 7.16 15.15 26.16
C THR A 527 6.70 13.96 26.99
N LEU A 528 7.38 12.83 26.82
CA LEU A 528 7.22 11.59 27.58
C LEU A 528 8.60 11.15 28.07
N ASP A 529 8.81 11.03 29.37
CA ASP A 529 10.12 10.83 30.01
C ASP A 529 11.18 11.85 29.55
N GLY A 530 10.78 13.12 29.34
CA GLY A 530 11.63 14.20 28.83
C GLY A 530 11.90 14.18 27.34
N LEU A 531 11.41 13.18 26.59
CA LEU A 531 11.58 13.04 25.16
C LEU A 531 10.35 13.59 24.40
N ASN A 532 10.57 14.36 23.36
CA ASN A 532 9.46 14.88 22.54
C ASN A 532 8.70 13.71 21.87
N ILE A 533 7.40 13.60 22.16
CA ILE A 533 6.52 12.52 21.64
C ILE A 533 6.55 12.49 20.10
N ALA A 534 6.64 13.65 19.43
CA ALA A 534 6.70 13.73 17.98
C ALA A 534 7.99 13.15 17.37
N GLN A 535 9.06 13.01 18.16
CA GLN A 535 10.35 12.44 17.75
C GLN A 535 10.49 10.96 18.12
N LEU A 536 9.61 10.43 18.98
CA LEU A 536 9.62 9.01 19.31
C LEU A 536 9.16 8.16 18.12
N GLY A 537 9.89 7.08 17.86
CA GLY A 537 9.51 6.12 16.81
C GLY A 537 8.13 5.52 17.09
N PRO A 538 7.23 5.41 16.07
CA PRO A 538 5.89 4.87 16.27
C PRO A 538 5.87 3.47 16.88
N ALA A 539 6.84 2.62 16.54
CA ALA A 539 6.97 1.27 17.08
C ALA A 539 7.27 1.29 18.59
N THR A 540 8.23 2.12 19.01
CA THR A 540 8.60 2.30 20.44
C THR A 540 7.41 2.86 21.21
N LEU A 541 6.79 3.93 20.69
CA LEU A 541 5.67 4.58 21.35
C LEU A 541 4.49 3.62 21.55
N ARG A 542 4.10 2.87 20.51
CA ARG A 542 2.97 1.94 20.56
C ARG A 542 3.24 0.66 21.36
N ARG A 543 4.51 0.28 21.58
CA ARG A 543 4.85 -0.80 22.49
C ARG A 543 4.65 -0.38 23.95
N ASP A 544 5.15 0.82 24.31
CA ASP A 544 5.22 1.27 25.68
C ASP A 544 4.00 2.08 26.12
N VAL A 545 3.27 2.71 25.16
CA VAL A 545 2.04 3.47 25.38
C VAL A 545 0.88 2.82 24.64
N GLN A 546 -0.12 2.36 25.39
CA GLN A 546 -1.30 1.72 24.82
C GLN A 546 -2.56 2.56 25.08
N LEU A 547 -3.34 2.78 24.02
CA LEU A 547 -4.60 3.52 24.06
C LEU A 547 -5.77 2.59 23.75
N VAL A 548 -6.73 2.51 24.65
CA VAL A 548 -8.04 1.88 24.42
C VAL A 548 -9.06 3.00 24.17
N THR A 549 -9.57 3.06 22.95
CA THR A 549 -10.53 4.09 22.53
C THR A 549 -11.94 3.79 23.04
N GLN A 550 -12.78 4.81 23.13
CA GLN A 550 -14.19 4.72 23.56
C GLN A 550 -14.97 3.67 22.76
N ASN A 551 -14.82 3.66 21.44
CA ASN A 551 -15.42 2.65 20.57
C ASN A 551 -14.35 1.62 20.20
N ALA A 552 -14.21 0.55 21.00
CA ALA A 552 -13.27 -0.51 20.71
C ALA A 552 -13.70 -1.28 19.44
N VAL A 553 -12.84 -1.29 18.44
CA VAL A 553 -13.02 -2.00 17.18
C VAL A 553 -12.20 -3.29 17.19
N LEU A 554 -12.85 -4.39 16.83
CA LEU A 554 -12.20 -5.68 16.61
C LEU A 554 -12.21 -6.01 15.13
N PHE A 555 -11.20 -6.76 14.70
CA PHE A 555 -11.05 -7.17 13.30
C PHE A 555 -11.69 -8.55 13.09
N SER A 556 -12.13 -8.83 11.86
CA SER A 556 -12.58 -10.17 11.48
C SER A 556 -11.46 -11.19 11.66
N GLY A 557 -11.76 -12.31 12.29
CA GLY A 557 -10.79 -13.36 12.63
C GLY A 557 -11.19 -14.10 13.89
N THR A 558 -10.25 -14.72 14.59
CA THR A 558 -10.49 -15.39 15.87
C THR A 558 -10.32 -14.45 17.06
N LEU A 559 -10.81 -14.87 18.23
CA LEU A 559 -10.60 -14.15 19.48
C LEU A 559 -9.11 -14.05 19.83
N ALA A 560 -8.35 -15.14 19.64
CA ALA A 560 -6.90 -15.16 19.86
C ALA A 560 -6.16 -14.17 18.95
N GLU A 561 -6.47 -14.17 17.64
CA GLU A 561 -5.89 -13.22 16.68
C GLU A 561 -6.21 -11.77 17.06
N ASN A 562 -7.42 -11.49 17.55
CA ASN A 562 -7.78 -10.15 17.99
C ASN A 562 -6.99 -9.69 19.21
N ILE A 563 -6.71 -10.57 20.17
CA ILE A 563 -5.87 -10.24 21.32
C ILE A 563 -4.42 -10.02 20.87
N ALA A 564 -3.89 -10.88 20.00
CA ALA A 564 -2.51 -10.84 19.50
C ALA A 564 -2.29 -9.89 18.31
N PHE A 565 -3.31 -9.13 17.88
CA PHE A 565 -3.27 -8.39 16.62
C PHE A 565 -2.09 -7.42 16.48
N GLY A 566 -1.73 -6.73 17.55
CA GLY A 566 -0.57 -5.83 17.58
C GLY A 566 0.78 -6.55 17.85
N MET A 567 0.76 -7.84 18.14
CA MET A 567 1.92 -8.64 18.53
C MET A 567 1.80 -10.08 17.99
N PRO A 568 1.90 -10.28 16.65
CA PRO A 568 1.67 -11.59 16.00
C PRO A 568 2.57 -12.70 16.51
N GLN A 569 3.75 -12.35 17.05
CA GLN A 569 4.72 -13.28 17.65
C GLN A 569 4.38 -13.68 19.09
N ALA A 570 3.27 -13.20 19.68
CA ALA A 570 2.87 -13.56 21.02
C ALA A 570 2.59 -15.07 21.12
N THR A 571 3.09 -15.67 22.19
CA THR A 571 2.83 -17.10 22.45
C THR A 571 1.38 -17.33 22.90
N VAL A 572 0.89 -18.56 22.74
CA VAL A 572 -0.43 -18.94 23.27
C VAL A 572 -0.51 -18.66 24.78
N GLU A 573 0.59 -18.87 25.51
CA GLU A 573 0.68 -18.62 26.95
C GLU A 573 0.53 -17.12 27.27
N ASP A 574 1.11 -16.23 26.46
CA ASP A 574 0.96 -14.78 26.62
C ASP A 574 -0.51 -14.35 26.41
N VAL A 575 -1.15 -14.88 25.38
CA VAL A 575 -2.57 -14.63 25.11
C VAL A 575 -3.44 -15.13 26.25
N LEU A 576 -3.21 -16.35 26.73
CA LEU A 576 -3.96 -16.92 27.87
C LEU A 576 -3.73 -16.12 29.15
N ARG A 577 -2.51 -15.65 29.40
CA ARG A 577 -2.18 -14.82 30.56
C ARG A 577 -2.98 -13.52 30.58
N VAL A 578 -2.99 -12.76 29.47
CA VAL A 578 -3.73 -11.49 29.42
C VAL A 578 -5.23 -11.71 29.42
N ALA A 579 -5.73 -12.78 28.79
CA ALA A 579 -7.12 -13.14 28.83
C ALA A 579 -7.62 -13.42 30.25
N ARG A 580 -6.84 -14.15 31.07
CA ARG A 580 -7.15 -14.38 32.48
C ARG A 580 -7.12 -13.08 33.30
N LEU A 581 -6.17 -12.20 33.04
CA LEU A 581 -6.08 -10.91 33.72
C LEU A 581 -7.31 -10.05 33.48
N THR A 582 -7.78 -10.00 32.24
CA THR A 582 -8.92 -9.16 31.82
C THR A 582 -10.27 -9.84 31.98
N GLY A 583 -10.32 -11.18 32.12
CA GLY A 583 -11.57 -11.96 32.19
C GLY A 583 -12.13 -12.40 30.83
N VAL A 584 -11.35 -12.20 29.74
CA VAL A 584 -11.72 -12.67 28.40
C VAL A 584 -11.70 -14.20 28.29
N ASP A 585 -10.95 -14.90 29.17
CA ASP A 585 -11.00 -16.35 29.32
C ASP A 585 -12.40 -16.87 29.63
N GLY A 586 -13.18 -16.14 30.42
CA GLY A 586 -14.60 -16.45 30.68
C GLY A 586 -15.50 -16.32 29.46
N LEU A 587 -15.16 -15.42 28.53
CA LEU A 587 -15.83 -15.32 27.22
C LEU A 587 -15.48 -16.52 26.33
N ALA A 588 -14.20 -16.88 26.25
CA ALA A 588 -13.74 -18.04 25.51
C ALA A 588 -14.33 -19.35 26.04
N ALA A 589 -14.41 -19.51 27.38
CA ALA A 589 -14.97 -20.71 28.02
C ALA A 589 -16.45 -20.95 27.73
N LYS A 590 -17.22 -19.90 27.39
CA LYS A 590 -18.65 -20.02 27.02
C LYS A 590 -18.85 -20.46 25.58
N ASN A 591 -17.82 -20.48 24.76
CA ASN A 591 -17.90 -20.88 23.36
C ASN A 591 -17.22 -22.24 23.16
N PRO A 592 -17.84 -23.22 22.45
CA PRO A 592 -17.23 -24.52 22.19
C PRO A 592 -15.87 -24.45 21.48
N MET A 593 -15.64 -23.40 20.69
CA MET A 593 -14.37 -23.16 19.98
C MET A 593 -13.32 -22.46 20.84
N GLY A 594 -13.63 -22.07 22.08
CA GLY A 594 -12.70 -21.38 22.97
C GLY A 594 -12.13 -20.11 22.35
N PHE A 595 -10.81 -19.96 22.35
CA PHE A 595 -10.10 -18.83 21.75
C PHE A 595 -10.13 -18.82 20.21
N ALA A 596 -10.48 -19.92 19.55
CA ALA A 596 -10.70 -19.99 18.11
C ALA A 596 -12.10 -19.50 17.68
N MET A 597 -12.92 -19.03 18.62
CA MET A 597 -14.25 -18.47 18.30
C MET A 597 -14.12 -17.32 17.29
N PRO A 598 -15.00 -17.30 16.25
CA PRO A 598 -14.96 -16.24 15.26
C PRO A 598 -15.44 -14.91 15.82
N VAL A 599 -14.73 -13.84 15.52
CA VAL A 599 -15.10 -12.45 15.75
C VAL A 599 -15.51 -11.86 14.41
N ALA A 600 -16.74 -11.37 14.33
CA ALA A 600 -17.25 -10.73 13.12
C ALA A 600 -16.62 -9.35 12.91
N GLU A 601 -16.80 -8.78 11.72
CA GLU A 601 -16.35 -7.43 11.40
C GLU A 601 -16.81 -6.43 12.48
N ARG A 602 -15.89 -5.58 12.92
CA ARG A 602 -16.06 -4.60 14.02
C ARG A 602 -16.50 -5.21 15.35
N GLY A 603 -16.42 -6.55 15.52
CA GLY A 603 -16.88 -7.25 16.71
C GLY A 603 -18.41 -7.25 16.87
N ALA A 604 -19.16 -7.23 15.76
CA ALA A 604 -20.64 -7.11 15.77
C ALA A 604 -21.35 -8.24 16.55
N ASN A 605 -20.71 -9.41 16.67
CA ASN A 605 -21.23 -10.55 17.43
C ASN A 605 -20.90 -10.51 18.94
N LEU A 606 -20.24 -9.45 19.43
CA LEU A 606 -19.89 -9.26 20.83
C LEU A 606 -20.60 -8.04 21.42
N SER A 607 -20.92 -8.11 22.73
CA SER A 607 -21.46 -6.94 23.44
C SER A 607 -20.41 -5.83 23.54
N GLY A 608 -20.84 -4.58 23.79
CA GLY A 608 -19.92 -3.44 23.97
C GLY A 608 -18.88 -3.68 25.06
N GLY A 609 -19.31 -4.23 26.21
CA GLY A 609 -18.41 -4.58 27.31
C GLY A 609 -17.42 -5.69 26.93
N GLN A 610 -17.87 -6.73 26.19
CA GLN A 610 -16.97 -7.78 25.71
C GLN A 610 -15.92 -7.23 24.74
N ARG A 611 -16.29 -6.34 23.81
CA ARG A 611 -15.33 -5.68 22.92
C ARG A 611 -14.30 -4.89 23.69
N GLN A 612 -14.69 -4.13 24.72
CA GLN A 612 -13.78 -3.37 25.57
C GLN A 612 -12.83 -4.27 26.36
N MET A 613 -13.31 -5.41 26.87
CA MET A 613 -12.44 -6.39 27.56
C MET A 613 -11.39 -6.99 26.62
N VAL A 614 -11.75 -7.33 25.38
CA VAL A 614 -10.81 -7.82 24.37
C VAL A 614 -9.81 -6.72 23.98
N ALA A 615 -10.25 -5.49 23.84
CA ALA A 615 -9.37 -4.35 23.55
C ALA A 615 -8.39 -4.09 24.71
N LEU A 616 -8.84 -4.22 25.95
CA LEU A 616 -7.96 -4.15 27.14
C LEU A 616 -6.93 -5.29 27.14
N ALA A 617 -7.34 -6.53 26.80
CA ALA A 617 -6.42 -7.65 26.68
C ALA A 617 -5.35 -7.41 25.61
N ARG A 618 -5.76 -6.89 24.44
CA ARG A 618 -4.86 -6.46 23.35
C ARG A 618 -3.86 -5.41 23.83
N ALA A 619 -4.33 -4.39 24.55
CA ALA A 619 -3.50 -3.30 25.06
C ALA A 619 -2.50 -3.76 26.15
N LEU A 620 -2.85 -4.76 26.95
CA LEU A 620 -1.97 -5.28 28.03
C LEU A 620 -0.95 -6.33 27.54
N LEU A 621 -1.14 -6.87 26.33
CA LEU A 621 -0.28 -7.93 25.81
C LEU A 621 1.20 -7.48 25.67
N PRO A 622 1.53 -6.29 25.11
CA PRO A 622 2.91 -5.82 24.99
C PRO A 622 3.51 -5.36 26.32
N LYS A 623 2.78 -5.45 27.42
CA LYS A 623 3.21 -5.03 28.75
C LYS A 623 3.56 -3.53 28.82
N PRO A 624 2.64 -2.62 28.51
CA PRO A 624 2.92 -1.19 28.40
C PRO A 624 3.38 -0.56 29.72
N ARG A 625 4.08 0.58 29.61
CA ARG A 625 4.41 1.48 30.73
C ARG A 625 3.31 2.50 30.99
N VAL A 626 2.56 2.84 29.95
CA VAL A 626 1.45 3.78 30.01
C VAL A 626 0.20 3.12 29.42
N LEU A 627 -0.89 3.13 30.16
CA LEU A 627 -2.21 2.68 29.72
C LEU A 627 -3.18 3.87 29.72
N ILE A 628 -3.72 4.19 28.56
CA ILE A 628 -4.66 5.27 28.38
C ILE A 628 -6.03 4.66 28.02
N LEU A 629 -7.07 5.03 28.75
CA LEU A 629 -8.43 4.53 28.57
C LEU A 629 -9.37 5.70 28.31
N ASP A 630 -10.00 5.74 27.13
CA ASP A 630 -10.98 6.76 26.79
C ASP A 630 -12.39 6.20 26.97
N GLU A 631 -13.10 6.62 28.02
CA GLU A 631 -14.45 6.19 28.41
C GLU A 631 -14.68 4.66 28.34
N PRO A 632 -13.80 3.85 28.97
CA PRO A 632 -13.76 2.40 28.71
C PRO A 632 -15.01 1.63 29.14
N THR A 633 -15.87 2.21 29.98
CA THR A 633 -17.08 1.55 30.51
C THR A 633 -18.38 2.16 30.00
N SER A 634 -18.33 3.07 29.01
CA SER A 634 -19.49 3.80 28.49
C SER A 634 -20.61 2.86 27.97
N SER A 635 -20.23 1.70 27.42
CA SER A 635 -21.15 0.68 26.86
C SER A 635 -21.40 -0.52 27.79
N MET A 636 -21.07 -0.40 29.09
CA MET A 636 -21.21 -1.47 30.08
C MET A 636 -22.38 -1.21 31.02
N ASP A 637 -23.06 -2.28 31.42
CA ASP A 637 -23.98 -2.26 32.57
C ASP A 637 -23.18 -2.19 33.89
N THR A 638 -23.87 -1.91 35.00
CA THR A 638 -23.26 -1.72 36.31
C THR A 638 -22.45 -2.92 36.78
N ALA A 639 -22.93 -4.14 36.53
CA ALA A 639 -22.26 -5.38 36.98
C ALA A 639 -20.94 -5.60 36.15
N THR A 640 -21.02 -5.44 34.83
CA THR A 640 -19.85 -5.54 33.94
C THR A 640 -18.84 -4.44 34.23
N GLU A 641 -19.28 -3.22 34.54
CA GLU A 641 -18.42 -2.11 34.93
C GLU A 641 -17.67 -2.41 36.23
N GLN A 642 -18.38 -2.88 37.28
CA GLN A 642 -17.74 -3.27 38.53
C GLN A 642 -16.69 -4.37 38.32
N PHE A 643 -17.02 -5.36 37.50
CA PHE A 643 -16.07 -6.41 37.14
C PHE A 643 -14.84 -5.85 36.43
N PHE A 644 -15.02 -4.94 35.48
CA PHE A 644 -13.93 -4.25 34.75
C PHE A 644 -13.02 -3.47 35.73
N VAL A 645 -13.61 -2.66 36.61
CA VAL A 645 -12.89 -1.85 37.60
C VAL A 645 -12.08 -2.73 38.54
N GLU A 646 -12.67 -3.81 39.09
CA GLU A 646 -11.97 -4.74 39.97
C GLU A 646 -10.81 -5.45 39.27
N ARG A 647 -10.98 -5.84 37.99
CA ARG A 647 -9.90 -6.44 37.20
C ARG A 647 -8.78 -5.43 36.98
N LEU A 648 -9.11 -4.21 36.56
CA LEU A 648 -8.13 -3.14 36.32
C LEU A 648 -7.36 -2.80 37.61
N LYS A 649 -8.04 -2.70 38.76
CA LYS A 649 -7.42 -2.50 40.08
C LYS A 649 -6.42 -3.61 40.43
N ARG A 650 -6.76 -4.86 40.15
CA ARG A 650 -5.86 -6.01 40.36
C ARG A 650 -4.65 -5.94 39.46
N ILE A 651 -4.83 -5.58 38.18
CA ILE A 651 -3.76 -5.43 37.18
C ILE A 651 -2.79 -4.36 37.61
N LEU A 652 -3.25 -3.17 38.05
CA LEU A 652 -2.43 -2.06 38.49
C LEU A 652 -1.61 -2.41 39.76
N ARG A 653 -2.20 -3.19 40.67
CA ARG A 653 -1.47 -3.68 41.88
C ARG A 653 -0.35 -4.68 41.54
N GLN A 654 -0.60 -5.57 40.58
CA GLN A 654 0.38 -6.58 40.16
C GLN A 654 1.47 -5.98 39.28
N ARG A 655 1.14 -4.93 38.57
CA ARG A 655 2.00 -4.30 37.59
C ARG A 655 1.77 -2.79 37.60
N PRO A 656 2.57 -2.03 38.36
CA PRO A 656 2.48 -0.57 38.33
C PRO A 656 2.80 -0.01 36.96
N MET A 657 1.96 0.90 36.49
CA MET A 657 2.08 1.63 35.21
C MET A 657 1.36 2.96 35.32
N THR A 658 1.76 3.94 34.53
CA THR A 658 1.01 5.20 34.43
C THR A 658 -0.36 4.91 33.82
N LEU A 659 -1.43 5.30 34.52
CA LEU A 659 -2.80 5.13 34.08
C LEU A 659 -3.42 6.50 33.80
N VAL A 660 -3.99 6.67 32.61
CA VAL A 660 -4.81 7.83 32.25
C VAL A 660 -6.22 7.37 31.88
N VAL A 661 -7.23 7.87 32.59
CA VAL A 661 -8.62 7.47 32.33
C VAL A 661 -9.47 8.72 32.06
N SER A 662 -9.97 8.85 30.85
CA SER A 662 -11.03 9.81 30.53
C SER A 662 -12.37 9.19 30.89
N THR A 663 -13.15 9.82 31.77
CA THR A 663 -14.42 9.26 32.24
C THR A 663 -15.36 10.29 32.82
N HIS A 664 -16.66 9.97 32.76
CA HIS A 664 -17.72 10.64 33.52
C HIS A 664 -18.23 9.80 34.69
N ARG A 665 -17.74 8.56 34.86
CA ARG A 665 -18.24 7.61 35.86
C ARG A 665 -17.38 7.64 37.12
N THR A 666 -18.04 7.77 38.26
CA THR A 666 -17.39 7.86 39.60
C THR A 666 -16.67 6.56 39.98
N SER A 667 -17.14 5.41 39.50
CA SER A 667 -16.51 4.10 39.74
C SER A 667 -15.05 4.03 39.26
N LEU A 668 -14.77 4.60 38.08
CA LEU A 668 -13.43 4.66 37.51
C LEU A 668 -12.56 5.72 38.22
N LEU A 669 -13.16 6.79 38.76
CA LEU A 669 -12.42 7.80 39.51
C LEU A 669 -11.89 7.26 40.83
N ALA A 670 -12.42 6.13 41.34
CA ALA A 670 -11.86 5.46 42.50
C ALA A 670 -10.48 4.80 42.24
N LEU A 671 -10.06 4.66 40.98
CA LEU A 671 -8.80 4.09 40.57
C LEU A 671 -7.68 5.14 40.43
N VAL A 672 -8.03 6.42 40.41
CA VAL A 672 -7.08 7.50 40.12
C VAL A 672 -6.77 8.29 41.41
N GLU A 673 -5.54 8.80 41.47
CA GLU A 673 -5.03 9.60 42.59
C GLU A 673 -5.14 11.10 42.33
N ARG A 674 -5.10 11.51 41.05
CA ARG A 674 -5.14 12.89 40.58
C ARG A 674 -6.22 13.04 39.53
N VAL A 675 -6.85 14.22 39.49
CA VAL A 675 -7.90 14.55 38.52
C VAL A 675 -7.60 15.87 37.86
N ILE A 676 -7.68 15.89 36.54
CA ILE A 676 -7.57 17.08 35.70
C ILE A 676 -8.95 17.36 35.11
N ILE A 677 -9.46 18.56 35.30
CA ILE A 677 -10.71 19.05 34.73
C ILE A 677 -10.42 19.88 33.48
N LEU A 678 -10.97 19.42 32.36
CA LEU A 678 -10.94 20.13 31.09
C LEU A 678 -12.27 20.86 30.85
N GLU A 679 -12.20 22.13 30.41
CA GLU A 679 -13.34 22.92 29.99
C GLU A 679 -12.91 23.84 28.81
N ASP A 680 -13.66 23.77 27.70
CA ASP A 680 -13.40 24.56 26.47
C ASP A 680 -11.96 24.46 25.92
N GLY A 681 -11.35 23.29 26.04
CA GLY A 681 -9.99 23.00 25.58
C GLY A 681 -8.88 23.46 26.51
N LYS A 682 -9.19 23.95 27.72
CA LYS A 682 -8.21 24.38 28.73
C LYS A 682 -8.33 23.55 30.01
N ILE A 683 -7.23 23.49 30.77
CA ILE A 683 -7.26 22.92 32.13
C ILE A 683 -7.88 23.98 33.05
N ARG A 684 -8.99 23.61 33.65
CA ARG A 684 -9.67 24.45 34.65
C ARG A 684 -9.14 24.19 36.06
N MET A 685 -8.90 22.92 36.36
CA MET A 685 -8.44 22.50 37.69
C MET A 685 -7.57 21.25 37.55
N ASP A 686 -6.55 21.15 38.36
CA ASP A 686 -5.64 20.02 38.42
C ASP A 686 -5.18 19.81 39.86
N GLY A 687 -5.28 18.58 40.37
CA GLY A 687 -4.86 18.29 41.74
C GLY A 687 -5.30 16.92 42.25
N PRO A 688 -5.08 16.63 43.56
CA PRO A 688 -5.51 15.40 44.17
C PRO A 688 -7.00 15.16 44.01
N ARG A 689 -7.38 13.92 43.69
CA ARG A 689 -8.75 13.52 43.36
C ARG A 689 -9.78 14.06 44.35
N ASP A 690 -9.55 13.89 45.64
CA ASP A 690 -10.55 14.22 46.68
C ASP A 690 -10.76 15.71 46.81
N GLN A 691 -9.74 16.52 46.60
CA GLN A 691 -9.83 18.00 46.61
C GLN A 691 -10.59 18.51 45.39
N VAL A 692 -10.26 17.97 44.21
CA VAL A 692 -10.91 18.39 42.95
C VAL A 692 -12.38 17.96 42.93
N LEU A 693 -12.71 16.75 43.39
CA LEU A 693 -14.09 16.29 43.44
C LEU A 693 -14.94 17.05 44.49
N ALA A 694 -14.34 17.45 45.61
CA ALA A 694 -15.02 18.29 46.61
C ALA A 694 -15.38 19.68 46.05
N SER A 695 -14.47 20.31 45.30
CA SER A 695 -14.69 21.61 44.68
C SER A 695 -15.78 21.62 43.60
N VAL A 696 -15.95 20.49 42.88
CA VAL A 696 -17.02 20.33 41.86
C VAL A 696 -18.40 20.13 42.50
N LYS A 697 -18.47 19.53 43.69
CA LYS A 697 -19.70 19.28 44.43
C LYS A 697 -20.19 20.49 45.22
N ALA A 698 -19.33 21.50 45.45
CA ALA A 698 -19.74 22.74 46.09
C ALA A 698 -20.69 23.51 45.16
N PRO A 699 -21.91 23.85 45.59
CA PRO A 699 -22.81 24.67 44.78
C PRO A 699 -22.12 25.99 44.45
N LYS A 700 -22.21 26.42 43.19
CA LYS A 700 -21.80 27.78 42.82
C LYS A 700 -22.64 28.76 43.66
N ALA A 701 -22.00 29.43 44.62
CA ALA A 701 -22.61 30.50 45.41
C ALA A 701 -22.95 31.69 44.53
#